data_b8776b40664c7b050e550a0a54e9ed3d
#
_entry.id   b8776b40664c7b050e550a0a54e9ed3d
#
_cell.length_a   1.000
_cell.length_b   1.000
_cell.length_c   1.000
_cell.angle_alpha   90.00
_cell.angle_beta   90.00
_cell.angle_gamma   90.00
#
_symmetry.space_group_name_H-M   'P 1'
#
loop_
_entity.id
_entity.type
_entity.pdbx_description
1 polymer ?
#
loop_
_entity_poly.entity_id
_entity_poly.type
_entity_poly.pdbx_seq_one_letter_code
_entity_poly.pdbx_strand_id
1 'polypeptide(L)'
;MFSKIPQKFTAPFGILGDEAKLAFPSQPNGIMKLLTVRNIAENDSYWEQYFVLFDSASDVFSLITPNHIRRALLDAPENVATLIRVVCSRLFNLISDHTFPSSTSTSVTAFASSIMKTGLVERNTTKEVLNCVRIFQRVLPVIFEVEGESNAFELELLWKEITEEEVPDESTDTPQFVIEDEDDDTEHENERQNSSQHSSPTPKRSKQLPSLGERLFSSIIDLLFCCGFTLPTKIQVDHHKVNYVIWEKGIGTMTDPGPSHSYDSNKTEVLRLLLILLSRQIYVPPGSLFSKPSLYSLHLVQKTPRRDVLTILCSLLNTAMNSSTSSDTSLGGMAGKLPYNHLVFKGEDPRANLVSICFQVLCVLLDFQSGTARDNITEKGDGQIISPTARTNSFRYFVMKLHRTQDFEFILKGVMGILGQHMAALNNLLPGARRSLTYLPENIIFFWKMIELNKKFRTFVLDSDVSMDLVAYLLCYCVEVKDKPQQHGLCRAISYIIQTLSAEPSFGIKLTNPIKAQLPTKWNAPGTAADFLINAIYTIVATTSGTLNSLYPALIIALSNSAPYFKNLTVIASTRLLQLMNSFSNPLFLLSDEGHPRLLFFMLEVLNSIIFHHVAENPNVIYGILTAHKTFEDLGTFTLSRGLREIKRVQVAKEELARKQANSAKNVAINDTRNSSEAGAEKARLLESERHDESRKQSEDLPGGSPRPIDEGGVEQAEDSVMTRTLMSPTSEAAPSAASATPASEKARGKMKARRSMSLDTITSLERIAASGIGRNGFIPTQEWVTSWQQGLPLDTVMLVISELLPKIQELQASRKVNSTSGIADFLSSVNLQHVLPSTPPIIPRKFMWSDASIVWLTSLIWGEIYVHGMTPLGIWNATNVRLFYVKHTQTQQRQITEAVSSVVGGFLRRTSDSTRAQAGQRS
;
A
#
# COMPACT_ATOMS: atom_id res chain seq x y z
N MET A 1 2.91 -0.04 -58.76
CA MET A 1 3.47 -1.37 -58.98
C MET A 1 3.96 -1.91 -57.63
N PHE A 2 3.06 -2.35 -56.76
CA PHE A 2 3.37 -3.17 -55.58
C PHE A 2 2.44 -4.38 -55.63
N SER A 3 2.79 -5.32 -56.46
CA SER A 3 2.23 -6.65 -56.45
C SER A 3 3.36 -7.67 -56.40
N LYS A 4 3.19 -8.61 -55.46
CA LYS A 4 3.95 -9.84 -55.27
C LYS A 4 5.03 -9.82 -54.19
N ILE A 5 4.55 -9.83 -52.94
CA ILE A 5 5.17 -10.63 -51.90
C ILE A 5 4.36 -11.93 -51.79
N PRO A 6 4.93 -13.12 -51.79
CA PRO A 6 4.17 -14.36 -51.80
C PRO A 6 3.48 -14.59 -50.47
N GLN A 7 2.18 -14.41 -50.44
CA GLN A 7 1.28 -14.92 -49.41
C GLN A 7 1.19 -16.46 -49.56
N LYS A 8 2.12 -17.16 -49.02
CA LYS A 8 1.95 -18.62 -48.83
C LYS A 8 2.74 -19.02 -47.61
N PHE A 9 2.07 -18.99 -46.45
CA PHE A 9 2.24 -19.84 -45.28
C PHE A 9 1.40 -19.25 -44.10
N THR A 10 0.11 -19.01 -44.35
CA THR A 10 -0.86 -18.87 -43.26
C THR A 10 -1.93 -19.90 -43.50
N ALA A 11 -2.14 -20.80 -42.56
CA ALA A 11 -3.16 -21.82 -42.61
C ALA A 11 -4.55 -21.16 -42.78
N PRO A 12 -5.44 -21.72 -43.64
CA PRO A 12 -6.72 -21.07 -44.01
C PRO A 12 -7.75 -20.91 -42.86
N PHE A 13 -7.48 -21.42 -41.66
CA PHE A 13 -8.40 -21.36 -40.53
C PHE A 13 -8.18 -20.17 -39.59
N GLY A 14 -7.03 -19.52 -39.60
CA GLY A 14 -6.78 -18.29 -38.80
C GLY A 14 -7.45 -17.05 -39.39
N ILE A 15 -7.63 -17.00 -40.69
CA ILE A 15 -8.12 -15.82 -41.41
C ILE A 15 -9.62 -15.57 -41.15
N LEU A 16 -10.45 -16.63 -41.09
CA LEU A 16 -11.89 -16.49 -40.82
C LEU A 16 -12.20 -16.02 -39.39
N GLY A 17 -11.41 -16.43 -38.41
CA GLY A 17 -11.57 -15.99 -37.01
C GLY A 17 -11.20 -14.52 -36.81
N ASP A 18 -10.13 -14.06 -37.44
CA ASP A 18 -9.66 -12.68 -37.34
C ASP A 18 -10.59 -11.71 -38.10
N GLU A 19 -11.17 -12.11 -39.20
CA GLU A 19 -12.16 -11.32 -39.94
C GLU A 19 -13.45 -11.14 -39.12
N ALA A 20 -13.94 -12.19 -38.45
CA ALA A 20 -15.10 -12.12 -37.60
C ALA A 20 -14.87 -11.19 -36.36
N LYS A 21 -13.67 -11.21 -35.76
CA LYS A 21 -13.29 -10.30 -34.67
C LYS A 21 -13.24 -8.83 -35.12
N LEU A 22 -12.65 -8.58 -36.32
CA LEU A 22 -12.59 -7.23 -36.88
C LEU A 22 -13.97 -6.70 -37.24
N ALA A 23 -14.88 -7.56 -37.61
CA ALA A 23 -16.24 -7.21 -37.96
C ALA A 23 -17.15 -6.99 -36.75
N PHE A 24 -16.87 -7.62 -35.62
CA PHE A 24 -17.71 -7.53 -34.41
C PHE A 24 -18.03 -6.13 -33.93
N PRO A 25 -17.12 -5.12 -33.90
CA PRO A 25 -17.44 -3.75 -33.52
C PRO A 25 -18.33 -3.00 -34.49
N SER A 26 -18.31 -3.34 -35.78
CA SER A 26 -18.94 -2.57 -36.85
C SER A 26 -20.20 -3.21 -37.45
N GLN A 27 -20.36 -4.51 -37.29
CA GLN A 27 -21.54 -5.21 -37.85
C GLN A 27 -22.81 -4.99 -37.03
N PRO A 28 -24.00 -4.94 -37.65
CA PRO A 28 -25.27 -4.81 -36.95
C PRO A 28 -25.54 -5.93 -35.95
N ASN A 29 -25.06 -7.16 -36.23
CA ASN A 29 -25.16 -8.30 -35.31
C ASN A 29 -23.98 -8.43 -34.33
N GLY A 30 -23.04 -7.49 -34.28
CA GLY A 30 -21.95 -7.42 -33.31
C GLY A 30 -22.36 -6.70 -32.02
N ILE A 31 -21.39 -5.99 -31.40
CA ILE A 31 -21.64 -5.27 -30.14
C ILE A 31 -22.74 -4.21 -30.27
N MET A 32 -22.97 -3.67 -31.47
CA MET A 32 -24.01 -2.67 -31.72
C MET A 32 -25.42 -3.21 -31.51
N LYS A 33 -25.68 -4.51 -31.72
CA LYS A 33 -26.99 -5.15 -31.43
C LYS A 33 -27.36 -5.00 -29.96
N LEU A 34 -26.37 -5.12 -29.04
CA LEU A 34 -26.57 -4.94 -27.59
C LEU A 34 -27.12 -3.55 -27.24
N LEU A 35 -26.81 -2.52 -28.08
CA LEU A 35 -27.18 -1.12 -27.83
C LEU A 35 -28.48 -0.71 -28.53
N THR A 36 -28.75 -1.28 -29.73
CA THR A 36 -29.77 -0.76 -30.63
C THR A 36 -31.05 -1.59 -30.64
N VAL A 37 -30.95 -2.89 -30.36
CA VAL A 37 -32.09 -3.79 -30.31
C VAL A 37 -32.53 -3.98 -28.87
N ARG A 38 -33.82 -3.81 -28.57
CA ARG A 38 -34.36 -4.02 -27.23
C ARG A 38 -34.83 -5.45 -27.00
N ASN A 39 -34.76 -5.89 -25.77
CA ASN A 39 -35.29 -7.20 -25.32
C ASN A 39 -34.81 -8.39 -26.16
N ILE A 40 -33.49 -8.50 -26.32
CA ILE A 40 -32.88 -9.67 -26.98
C ILE A 40 -33.16 -10.89 -26.11
N ALA A 41 -33.86 -11.89 -26.67
CA ALA A 41 -34.23 -13.10 -25.94
C ALA A 41 -32.99 -13.88 -25.46
N GLU A 42 -33.08 -14.57 -24.32
CA GLU A 42 -31.98 -15.33 -23.74
C GLU A 42 -31.51 -16.48 -24.66
N ASN A 43 -32.41 -17.04 -25.48
CA ASN A 43 -32.13 -18.11 -26.40
C ASN A 43 -31.70 -17.62 -27.82
N ASP A 44 -31.51 -16.30 -28.03
CA ASP A 44 -31.03 -15.76 -29.30
C ASP A 44 -29.57 -16.22 -29.56
N SER A 45 -29.32 -16.76 -30.74
CA SER A 45 -28.01 -17.19 -31.21
C SER A 45 -26.96 -16.06 -31.20
N TYR A 46 -27.38 -14.82 -31.09
CA TYR A 46 -26.53 -13.65 -30.88
C TYR A 46 -25.54 -13.83 -29.74
N TRP A 47 -25.96 -14.47 -28.64
CA TRP A 47 -25.13 -14.62 -27.44
C TRP A 47 -23.96 -15.61 -27.62
N GLU A 48 -24.07 -16.59 -28.57
CA GLU A 48 -23.03 -17.59 -28.79
C GLU A 48 -21.68 -16.98 -29.19
N GLN A 49 -21.67 -15.85 -29.88
CA GLN A 49 -20.46 -15.18 -30.30
C GLN A 49 -19.62 -14.70 -29.12
N TYR A 50 -20.25 -14.33 -27.97
CA TYR A 50 -19.53 -13.93 -26.76
C TYR A 50 -18.70 -15.06 -26.14
N PHE A 51 -19.07 -16.30 -26.38
CA PHE A 51 -18.38 -17.46 -25.81
C PHE A 51 -17.28 -18.00 -26.73
N VAL A 52 -17.45 -17.87 -28.02
CA VAL A 52 -16.62 -18.58 -29.04
C VAL A 52 -15.62 -17.64 -29.73
N LEU A 53 -15.99 -16.36 -29.93
CA LEU A 53 -15.23 -15.42 -30.77
C LEU A 53 -13.85 -15.06 -30.23
N PHE A 54 -13.72 -14.87 -28.92
CA PHE A 54 -12.52 -14.30 -28.29
C PHE A 54 -11.50 -15.39 -27.92
N ASP A 55 -10.23 -15.20 -28.29
CA ASP A 55 -9.14 -16.12 -27.97
C ASP A 55 -8.33 -15.69 -26.76
N SER A 56 -8.35 -14.39 -26.44
CA SER A 56 -7.56 -13.79 -25.37
C SER A 56 -8.36 -12.77 -24.57
N ALA A 57 -7.85 -12.40 -23.40
CA ALA A 57 -8.38 -11.28 -22.62
C ALA A 57 -8.28 -9.96 -23.41
N SER A 58 -7.22 -9.78 -24.21
CA SER A 58 -7.04 -8.62 -25.07
C SER A 58 -8.16 -8.47 -26.10
N ASP A 59 -8.66 -9.57 -26.68
CA ASP A 59 -9.78 -9.52 -27.61
C ASP A 59 -11.04 -8.99 -26.91
N VAL A 60 -11.38 -9.54 -25.75
CA VAL A 60 -12.56 -9.10 -24.99
C VAL A 60 -12.46 -7.62 -24.63
N PHE A 61 -11.30 -7.18 -24.11
CA PHE A 61 -11.11 -5.81 -23.64
C PHE A 61 -11.05 -4.79 -24.79
N SER A 62 -10.60 -5.16 -25.97
CA SER A 62 -10.56 -4.30 -27.15
C SER A 62 -11.90 -4.21 -27.87
N LEU A 63 -12.64 -5.32 -27.95
CA LEU A 63 -13.88 -5.40 -28.73
C LEU A 63 -15.11 -5.00 -27.91
N ILE A 64 -15.11 -5.26 -26.58
CA ILE A 64 -16.16 -4.83 -25.66
C ILE A 64 -15.62 -3.65 -24.83
N THR A 65 -15.85 -2.42 -25.31
CA THR A 65 -15.36 -1.22 -24.62
C THR A 65 -16.30 -0.82 -23.47
N PRO A 66 -15.80 -0.14 -22.41
CA PRO A 66 -16.65 0.40 -21.35
C PRO A 66 -17.75 1.33 -21.87
N ASN A 67 -17.49 2.05 -22.95
CA ASN A 67 -18.49 2.93 -23.55
C ASN A 67 -19.66 2.16 -24.17
N HIS A 68 -19.40 0.97 -24.73
CA HIS A 68 -20.48 0.12 -25.22
C HIS A 68 -21.40 -0.31 -24.08
N ILE A 69 -20.81 -0.72 -22.95
CA ILE A 69 -21.59 -1.17 -21.78
C ILE A 69 -22.33 -0.01 -21.13
N ARG A 70 -21.71 1.20 -20.99
CA ARG A 70 -22.40 2.39 -20.46
C ARG A 70 -23.62 2.76 -21.30
N ARG A 71 -23.43 2.76 -22.62
CA ARG A 71 -24.54 3.05 -23.52
C ARG A 71 -25.62 1.98 -23.46
N ALA A 72 -25.25 0.70 -23.40
CA ALA A 72 -26.21 -0.38 -23.23
C ALA A 72 -26.99 -0.26 -21.93
N LEU A 73 -26.36 0.12 -20.81
CA LEU A 73 -27.04 0.37 -19.53
C LEU A 73 -28.02 1.54 -19.59
N LEU A 74 -27.76 2.55 -20.44
CA LEU A 74 -28.63 3.71 -20.61
C LEU A 74 -29.76 3.44 -21.63
N ASP A 75 -29.41 2.83 -22.77
CA ASP A 75 -30.32 2.68 -23.91
C ASP A 75 -31.17 1.38 -23.84
N ALA A 76 -30.58 0.29 -23.32
CA ALA A 76 -31.19 -1.04 -23.25
C ALA A 76 -30.68 -1.85 -22.03
N PRO A 77 -30.96 -1.41 -20.78
CA PRO A 77 -30.48 -2.08 -19.56
C PRO A 77 -30.95 -3.54 -19.45
N GLU A 78 -32.11 -3.87 -20.00
CA GLU A 78 -32.63 -5.24 -20.09
C GLU A 78 -31.70 -6.20 -20.85
N ASN A 79 -31.01 -5.71 -21.88
CA ASN A 79 -30.03 -6.54 -22.62
C ASN A 79 -28.76 -6.81 -21.80
N VAL A 80 -28.33 -5.83 -21.00
CA VAL A 80 -27.20 -6.05 -20.08
C VAL A 80 -27.57 -7.07 -19.01
N ALA A 81 -28.80 -6.99 -18.46
CA ALA A 81 -29.33 -7.99 -17.54
C ALA A 81 -29.39 -9.39 -18.19
N THR A 82 -29.88 -9.47 -19.43
CA THR A 82 -29.91 -10.72 -20.19
C THR A 82 -28.48 -11.24 -20.47
N LEU A 83 -27.54 -10.38 -20.85
CA LEU A 83 -26.11 -10.78 -21.03
C LEU A 83 -25.57 -11.42 -19.74
N ILE A 84 -25.78 -10.82 -18.57
CA ILE A 84 -25.33 -11.37 -17.30
C ILE A 84 -25.99 -12.73 -17.03
N ARG A 85 -27.33 -12.86 -17.19
CA ARG A 85 -28.04 -14.13 -17.00
C ARG A 85 -27.53 -15.23 -17.93
N VAL A 86 -27.36 -14.91 -19.22
CA VAL A 86 -26.88 -15.85 -20.23
C VAL A 86 -25.44 -16.28 -19.95
N VAL A 87 -24.56 -15.35 -19.56
CA VAL A 87 -23.17 -15.68 -19.20
C VAL A 87 -23.11 -16.52 -17.92
N CYS A 88 -23.93 -16.22 -16.88
CA CYS A 88 -24.07 -17.05 -15.71
C CYS A 88 -24.58 -18.47 -16.06
N SER A 89 -25.68 -18.57 -16.79
CA SER A 89 -26.24 -19.85 -17.22
C SER A 89 -25.23 -20.67 -18.03
N ARG A 90 -24.52 -20.03 -18.96
CA ARG A 90 -23.46 -20.69 -19.74
C ARG A 90 -22.34 -21.20 -18.85
N LEU A 91 -21.88 -20.39 -17.90
CA LEU A 91 -20.82 -20.77 -16.95
C LEU A 91 -21.24 -21.97 -16.10
N PHE A 92 -22.46 -21.96 -15.53
CA PHE A 92 -22.99 -23.05 -14.71
C PHE A 92 -23.10 -24.35 -15.52
N ASN A 93 -23.64 -24.27 -16.74
CA ASN A 93 -23.79 -25.41 -17.63
C ASN A 93 -22.42 -25.99 -18.01
N LEU A 94 -21.43 -25.15 -18.30
CA LEU A 94 -20.06 -25.58 -18.64
C LEU A 94 -19.37 -26.27 -17.46
N ILE A 95 -19.52 -25.75 -16.26
CA ILE A 95 -18.95 -26.39 -15.04
C ILE A 95 -19.56 -27.76 -14.83
N SER A 96 -20.86 -27.94 -15.11
CA SER A 96 -21.56 -29.22 -15.00
C SER A 96 -21.28 -30.16 -16.18
N ASP A 97 -20.87 -29.66 -17.35
CA ASP A 97 -20.60 -30.44 -18.56
C ASP A 97 -19.36 -31.33 -18.39
N HIS A 98 -19.55 -32.65 -18.64
CA HIS A 98 -18.45 -33.63 -18.59
C HIS A 98 -17.32 -33.39 -19.61
N THR A 99 -17.56 -32.57 -20.64
CA THR A 99 -16.54 -32.19 -21.66
C THR A 99 -15.62 -31.08 -21.17
N PHE A 100 -15.94 -30.44 -20.05
CA PHE A 100 -15.09 -29.43 -19.39
C PHE A 100 -14.26 -30.09 -18.27
N PRO A 101 -13.00 -29.72 -18.14
CA PRO A 101 -12.20 -28.88 -19.04
C PRO A 101 -11.71 -29.62 -20.29
N SER A 102 -11.68 -28.92 -21.42
CA SER A 102 -11.13 -29.48 -22.64
C SER A 102 -9.63 -29.75 -22.47
N SER A 103 -9.17 -30.93 -22.85
CA SER A 103 -7.75 -31.29 -22.84
C SER A 103 -7.00 -30.37 -23.83
N THR A 104 -6.14 -29.48 -23.36
CA THR A 104 -5.16 -28.79 -24.18
C THR A 104 -4.05 -29.75 -24.52
N SER A 105 -4.30 -30.64 -25.48
CA SER A 105 -3.25 -31.49 -26.03
C SER A 105 -2.32 -30.63 -26.89
N THR A 106 -1.31 -30.06 -26.30
CA THR A 106 -0.16 -29.46 -26.96
C THR A 106 0.82 -30.53 -27.47
N SER A 107 0.35 -31.69 -27.84
CA SER A 107 1.22 -32.70 -28.46
C SER A 107 1.21 -32.49 -29.98
N VAL A 108 2.40 -32.48 -30.58
CA VAL A 108 2.62 -32.40 -32.03
C VAL A 108 1.87 -33.53 -32.73
N THR A 109 1.53 -34.62 -32.01
CA THR A 109 0.71 -35.75 -32.52
C THR A 109 -0.78 -35.38 -32.64
N ALA A 110 -1.31 -34.40 -31.88
CA ALA A 110 -2.68 -33.93 -32.05
C ALA A 110 -2.84 -33.08 -33.31
N PHE A 111 -1.79 -32.38 -33.72
CA PHE A 111 -1.78 -31.64 -34.99
C PHE A 111 -1.90 -32.56 -36.22
N ALA A 112 -1.28 -33.73 -36.17
CA ALA A 112 -1.34 -34.72 -37.23
C ALA A 112 -2.70 -35.44 -37.30
N SER A 113 -3.37 -35.65 -36.16
CA SER A 113 -4.71 -36.28 -36.11
C SER A 113 -5.85 -35.33 -36.44
N SER A 114 -5.67 -34.01 -36.26
CA SER A 114 -6.68 -33.00 -36.62
C SER A 114 -6.77 -32.76 -38.11
N ILE A 115 -5.71 -33.04 -38.88
CA ILE A 115 -5.69 -32.92 -40.33
C ILE A 115 -6.51 -34.04 -40.99
N MET A 116 -6.72 -35.17 -40.31
CA MET A 116 -7.47 -36.29 -40.85
C MET A 116 -8.95 -36.38 -40.44
N LYS A 117 -9.42 -35.54 -39.51
CA LYS A 117 -10.84 -35.49 -39.11
C LYS A 117 -11.55 -34.35 -39.82
N THR A 118 -12.36 -34.75 -40.79
CA THR A 118 -13.27 -33.92 -41.59
C THR A 118 -14.21 -33.09 -40.69
N GLY A 119 -14.05 -31.77 -40.67
CA GLY A 119 -15.15 -30.80 -40.64
C GLY A 119 -15.87 -30.48 -39.33
N LEU A 120 -15.60 -31.14 -38.22
CA LEU A 120 -16.19 -30.77 -36.92
C LEU A 120 -15.13 -29.98 -36.10
N VAL A 121 -15.32 -28.67 -35.99
CA VAL A 121 -14.55 -27.83 -35.06
C VAL A 121 -14.80 -28.37 -33.66
N GLU A 122 -13.80 -28.99 -33.05
CA GLU A 122 -13.89 -29.49 -31.66
C GLU A 122 -14.16 -28.31 -30.72
N ARG A 123 -15.28 -28.39 -30.01
CA ARG A 123 -15.72 -27.34 -29.09
C ARG A 123 -14.74 -27.20 -27.92
N ASN A 124 -14.14 -26.02 -27.74
CA ASN A 124 -13.20 -25.75 -26.65
C ASN A 124 -13.91 -25.15 -25.42
N THR A 125 -14.39 -26.03 -24.53
CA THR A 125 -15.11 -25.63 -23.30
C THR A 125 -14.25 -24.82 -22.33
N THR A 126 -12.94 -25.06 -22.28
CA THR A 126 -12.01 -24.25 -21.46
C THR A 126 -11.94 -22.79 -21.95
N LYS A 127 -11.90 -22.58 -23.26
CA LYS A 127 -11.95 -21.24 -23.86
C LYS A 127 -13.28 -20.54 -23.56
N GLU A 128 -14.40 -21.26 -23.65
CA GLU A 128 -15.73 -20.71 -23.36
C GLU A 128 -15.84 -20.26 -21.90
N VAL A 129 -15.36 -21.06 -20.93
CA VAL A 129 -15.33 -20.67 -19.50
C VAL A 129 -14.47 -19.43 -19.30
N LEU A 130 -13.27 -19.37 -19.89
CA LEU A 130 -12.40 -18.19 -19.79
C LEU A 130 -13.07 -16.94 -20.39
N ASN A 131 -13.81 -17.09 -21.50
CA ASN A 131 -14.53 -15.97 -22.09
C ASN A 131 -15.68 -15.51 -21.20
N CYS A 132 -16.43 -16.40 -20.56
CA CYS A 132 -17.44 -16.03 -19.55
C CYS A 132 -16.78 -15.19 -18.41
N VAL A 133 -15.67 -15.67 -17.86
CA VAL A 133 -14.92 -14.98 -16.81
C VAL A 133 -14.46 -13.58 -17.27
N ARG A 134 -13.91 -13.47 -18.46
CA ARG A 134 -13.41 -12.21 -19.05
C ARG A 134 -14.51 -11.20 -19.36
N ILE A 135 -15.68 -11.68 -19.80
CA ILE A 135 -16.85 -10.83 -20.02
C ILE A 135 -17.29 -10.19 -18.69
N PHE A 136 -17.38 -10.98 -17.61
CA PHE A 136 -17.66 -10.42 -16.28
C PHE A 136 -16.60 -9.41 -15.85
N GLN A 137 -15.31 -9.71 -16.06
CA GLN A 137 -14.22 -8.78 -15.75
C GLN A 137 -14.38 -7.44 -16.47
N ARG A 138 -15.00 -7.44 -17.65
CA ARG A 138 -15.20 -6.24 -18.46
C ARG A 138 -16.48 -5.50 -18.15
N VAL A 139 -17.56 -6.22 -17.87
CA VAL A 139 -18.92 -5.67 -17.72
C VAL A 139 -19.16 -5.15 -16.29
N LEU A 140 -18.79 -5.93 -15.26
CA LEU A 140 -19.09 -5.61 -13.88
C LEU A 140 -18.50 -4.27 -13.39
N PRO A 141 -17.23 -3.91 -13.69
CA PRO A 141 -16.70 -2.62 -13.26
C PRO A 141 -17.44 -1.42 -13.82
N VAL A 142 -18.03 -1.55 -15.01
CA VAL A 142 -18.82 -0.49 -15.64
C VAL A 142 -20.20 -0.40 -15.00
N ILE A 143 -20.82 -1.52 -14.67
CA ILE A 143 -22.09 -1.54 -13.91
C ILE A 143 -21.89 -0.86 -12.56
N PHE A 144 -20.86 -1.24 -11.82
CA PHE A 144 -20.53 -0.64 -10.52
C PHE A 144 -20.28 0.87 -10.62
N GLU A 145 -19.64 1.32 -11.71
CA GLU A 145 -19.39 2.72 -11.98
C GLU A 145 -20.69 3.52 -12.22
N VAL A 146 -21.59 2.97 -13.03
CA VAL A 146 -22.85 3.63 -13.39
C VAL A 146 -23.83 3.64 -12.23
N GLU A 147 -23.94 2.54 -11.51
CA GLU A 147 -24.84 2.38 -10.37
C GLU A 147 -24.38 3.15 -9.13
N GLY A 148 -23.06 3.25 -8.93
CA GLY A 148 -22.51 3.92 -7.76
C GLY A 148 -23.07 3.36 -6.45
N GLU A 149 -23.63 4.23 -5.62
CA GLU A 149 -24.21 3.85 -4.32
C GLU A 149 -25.61 3.24 -4.41
N SER A 150 -26.34 3.42 -5.51
CA SER A 150 -27.73 2.98 -5.63
C SER A 150 -27.87 1.47 -5.65
N ASN A 151 -26.94 0.79 -6.35
CA ASN A 151 -26.86 -0.66 -6.56
C ASN A 151 -28.19 -1.38 -6.87
N ALA A 152 -29.20 -0.65 -7.36
CA ALA A 152 -30.55 -1.18 -7.57
C ALA A 152 -30.60 -2.30 -8.61
N PHE A 153 -29.88 -2.12 -9.72
CA PHE A 153 -29.79 -3.11 -10.78
C PHE A 153 -29.10 -4.40 -10.29
N GLU A 154 -28.02 -4.26 -9.50
CA GLU A 154 -27.36 -5.42 -8.91
C GLU A 154 -28.24 -6.18 -7.93
N LEU A 155 -28.96 -5.44 -7.05
CA LEU A 155 -29.86 -6.05 -6.07
C LEU A 155 -30.97 -6.81 -6.76
N GLU A 156 -31.59 -6.22 -7.77
CA GLU A 156 -32.67 -6.86 -8.50
C GLU A 156 -32.19 -8.07 -9.33
N LEU A 157 -31.02 -7.98 -9.97
CA LEU A 157 -30.54 -9.00 -10.88
C LEU A 157 -29.79 -10.13 -10.18
N LEU A 158 -28.87 -9.80 -9.27
CA LEU A 158 -27.93 -10.75 -8.69
C LEU A 158 -28.30 -11.21 -7.28
N TRP A 159 -28.93 -10.35 -6.47
CA TRP A 159 -29.18 -10.61 -5.05
C TRP A 159 -30.65 -10.79 -4.70
N LYS A 160 -31.54 -10.83 -5.69
CA LYS A 160 -32.97 -11.09 -5.46
C LYS A 160 -33.14 -12.51 -4.95
N GLU A 161 -33.72 -12.64 -3.77
CA GLU A 161 -34.10 -13.94 -3.18
C GLU A 161 -35.31 -14.50 -3.93
N ILE A 162 -35.23 -15.75 -4.29
CA ILE A 162 -36.34 -16.49 -4.93
C ILE A 162 -36.86 -17.49 -3.89
N THR A 163 -38.10 -17.31 -3.50
CA THR A 163 -38.82 -18.26 -2.63
C THR A 163 -39.71 -19.16 -3.48
N GLU A 164 -39.45 -20.45 -3.47
CA GLU A 164 -40.38 -21.46 -3.99
C GLU A 164 -41.33 -21.88 -2.87
N GLU A 165 -42.63 -21.75 -3.10
CA GLU A 165 -43.63 -22.38 -2.24
C GLU A 165 -43.61 -23.90 -2.54
N GLU A 166 -43.22 -24.71 -1.56
CA GLU A 166 -43.36 -26.17 -1.66
C GLU A 166 -44.85 -26.52 -1.78
N VAL A 167 -45.24 -26.97 -2.98
CA VAL A 167 -46.53 -27.66 -3.15
C VAL A 167 -46.41 -28.98 -2.39
N PRO A 168 -47.27 -29.28 -1.44
CA PRO A 168 -47.18 -30.55 -0.70
C PRO A 168 -47.37 -31.71 -1.67
N ASP A 169 -46.32 -32.48 -1.91
CA ASP A 169 -46.41 -33.73 -2.64
C ASP A 169 -47.02 -34.78 -1.69
N GLU A 170 -48.25 -35.18 -1.92
CA GLU A 170 -49.02 -36.12 -1.09
C GLU A 170 -48.50 -37.56 -1.14
N SER A 171 -47.27 -37.82 -1.47
CA SER A 171 -46.76 -39.20 -1.48
C SER A 171 -45.26 -39.26 -1.28
N THR A 172 -44.83 -39.46 -0.07
CA THR A 172 -43.77 -40.45 0.31
C THR A 172 -43.39 -40.29 1.77
N ASP A 173 -43.84 -41.24 2.53
CA ASP A 173 -43.48 -41.53 3.91
C ASP A 173 -42.09 -42.18 3.89
N THR A 174 -41.03 -41.37 3.83
CA THR A 174 -39.66 -41.82 4.05
C THR A 174 -39.05 -41.04 5.20
N PRO A 175 -38.61 -41.74 6.27
CA PRO A 175 -37.98 -41.05 7.40
C PRO A 175 -36.67 -40.39 6.97
N GLN A 176 -36.65 -39.08 7.01
CA GLN A 176 -35.45 -38.31 6.75
C GLN A 176 -34.54 -38.38 7.99
N PHE A 177 -33.42 -39.10 7.88
CA PHE A 177 -32.36 -39.11 8.90
C PHE A 177 -31.67 -37.75 8.88
N VAL A 178 -31.92 -36.95 9.89
CA VAL A 178 -31.16 -35.74 10.18
C VAL A 178 -29.95 -36.17 11.01
N ILE A 179 -28.76 -36.13 10.43
CA ILE A 179 -27.52 -36.22 11.18
C ILE A 179 -27.29 -34.81 11.77
N GLU A 180 -27.60 -34.68 13.06
CA GLU A 180 -27.15 -33.54 13.86
C GLU A 180 -25.67 -33.69 14.11
N ASP A 181 -24.85 -32.80 13.53
CA ASP A 181 -23.44 -32.67 13.89
C ASP A 181 -23.35 -32.18 15.35
N GLU A 182 -23.13 -33.08 16.27
CA GLU A 182 -22.80 -32.81 17.66
C GLU A 182 -21.38 -32.29 17.78
N ASP A 183 -21.14 -31.00 17.50
CA ASP A 183 -19.96 -30.26 17.95
C ASP A 183 -20.28 -28.78 18.04
N ASP A 184 -21.13 -28.39 18.96
CA ASP A 184 -21.28 -26.99 19.38
C ASP A 184 -21.38 -26.91 20.92
N ASP A 185 -20.21 -26.85 21.55
CA ASP A 185 -20.05 -26.48 22.95
C ASP A 185 -20.49 -25.03 23.15
N THR A 186 -21.78 -24.82 23.38
CA THR A 186 -22.26 -23.56 23.95
C THR A 186 -23.19 -23.85 25.12
N GLU A 187 -22.65 -23.58 26.31
CA GLU A 187 -23.41 -23.41 27.54
C GLU A 187 -24.58 -22.42 27.35
N HIS A 188 -25.79 -22.90 27.36
CA HIS A 188 -26.97 -22.09 27.68
C HIS A 188 -27.80 -22.80 28.74
N GLU A 189 -27.70 -22.23 29.95
CA GLU A 189 -28.57 -22.54 31.06
C GLU A 189 -30.01 -22.17 30.77
N ASN A 190 -30.86 -23.14 31.05
CA ASN A 190 -32.24 -23.12 31.52
C ASN A 190 -33.09 -21.83 31.41
N GLU A 191 -34.13 -21.90 30.63
CA GLU A 191 -35.47 -21.48 31.09
C GLU A 191 -36.54 -22.41 30.50
N ARG A 192 -36.97 -23.40 31.31
CA ARG A 192 -38.19 -24.14 31.10
C ARG A 192 -39.35 -23.28 31.62
N GLN A 193 -40.19 -22.79 30.75
CA GLN A 193 -41.57 -22.44 31.14
C GLN A 193 -42.59 -23.06 30.19
N ASN A 194 -43.45 -23.84 30.81
CA ASN A 194 -44.66 -24.43 30.28
C ASN A 194 -45.57 -23.43 29.60
N SER A 195 -46.02 -23.73 28.38
CA SER A 195 -47.35 -23.28 27.96
C SER A 195 -47.95 -24.20 26.91
N SER A 196 -49.09 -24.62 27.24
CA SER A 196 -50.12 -25.48 26.62
C SER A 196 -50.45 -25.15 25.17
N GLN A 197 -50.64 -26.19 24.43
CA GLN A 197 -51.45 -26.44 23.24
C GLN A 197 -52.34 -25.28 22.77
N HIS A 198 -52.01 -24.70 21.63
CA HIS A 198 -52.95 -24.22 20.63
C HIS A 198 -52.41 -24.61 19.24
N SER A 199 -53.21 -25.42 18.56
CA SER A 199 -53.01 -25.80 17.17
C SER A 199 -53.14 -24.55 16.27
N SER A 200 -52.01 -23.96 15.94
CA SER A 200 -51.93 -22.99 14.86
C SER A 200 -51.48 -23.70 13.57
N PRO A 201 -51.99 -23.30 12.39
CA PRO A 201 -51.66 -23.95 11.13
C PRO A 201 -50.13 -23.88 10.92
N THR A 202 -49.52 -25.03 10.62
CA THR A 202 -48.08 -25.18 10.30
C THR A 202 -47.69 -24.13 9.28
N PRO A 203 -46.69 -23.28 9.55
CA PRO A 203 -46.18 -22.34 8.54
C PRO A 203 -45.64 -23.14 7.36
N LYS A 204 -46.15 -22.88 6.17
CA LYS A 204 -45.67 -23.43 4.92
C LYS A 204 -44.17 -23.21 4.87
N ARG A 205 -43.38 -24.28 4.81
CA ARG A 205 -41.93 -24.21 4.62
C ARG A 205 -41.68 -23.71 3.20
N SER A 206 -41.37 -22.44 3.04
CA SER A 206 -40.82 -21.91 1.80
C SER A 206 -39.34 -22.21 1.72
N LYS A 207 -38.90 -22.89 0.68
CA LYS A 207 -37.47 -23.14 0.41
C LYS A 207 -36.90 -21.92 -0.28
N GLN A 208 -35.95 -21.28 0.35
CA GLN A 208 -35.19 -20.20 -0.29
C GLN A 208 -34.19 -20.80 -1.28
N LEU A 209 -34.28 -20.43 -2.55
CA LEU A 209 -33.31 -20.78 -3.57
C LEU A 209 -32.15 -19.78 -3.55
N PRO A 210 -30.91 -20.23 -3.78
CA PRO A 210 -29.77 -19.32 -3.82
C PRO A 210 -29.92 -18.30 -4.96
N SER A 211 -29.62 -17.06 -4.66
CA SER A 211 -29.62 -15.96 -5.62
C SER A 211 -28.61 -16.19 -6.75
N LEU A 212 -28.77 -15.50 -7.88
CA LEU A 212 -27.83 -15.60 -9.00
C LEU A 212 -26.41 -15.21 -8.59
N GLY A 213 -26.25 -14.23 -7.69
CA GLY A 213 -24.97 -13.82 -7.13
C GLY A 213 -24.32 -14.91 -6.28
N GLU A 214 -25.09 -15.57 -5.42
CA GLU A 214 -24.58 -16.69 -4.59
C GLU A 214 -24.12 -17.86 -5.47
N ARG A 215 -24.92 -18.22 -6.50
CA ARG A 215 -24.52 -19.25 -7.47
C ARG A 215 -23.27 -18.88 -8.27
N LEU A 216 -23.12 -17.60 -8.63
CA LEU A 216 -21.91 -17.12 -9.30
C LEU A 216 -20.69 -17.26 -8.41
N PHE A 217 -20.78 -16.90 -7.12
CA PHE A 217 -19.69 -17.11 -6.15
C PHE A 217 -19.32 -18.58 -6.01
N SER A 218 -20.29 -19.45 -5.81
CA SER A 218 -20.05 -20.90 -5.75
C SER A 218 -19.29 -21.39 -6.99
N SER A 219 -19.73 -20.98 -8.18
CA SER A 219 -19.08 -21.36 -9.44
C SER A 219 -17.65 -20.81 -9.57
N ILE A 220 -17.36 -19.59 -9.09
CA ILE A 220 -16.02 -19.01 -9.08
C ILE A 220 -15.11 -19.83 -8.15
N ILE A 221 -15.60 -20.19 -6.96
CA ILE A 221 -14.86 -21.01 -6.01
C ILE A 221 -14.61 -22.42 -6.59
N ASP A 222 -15.62 -23.06 -7.18
CA ASP A 222 -15.48 -24.35 -7.85
C ASP A 222 -14.43 -24.32 -8.95
N LEU A 223 -14.38 -23.26 -9.76
CA LEU A 223 -13.37 -23.09 -10.80
C LEU A 223 -11.95 -22.99 -10.23
N LEU A 224 -11.74 -22.44 -9.04
CA LEU A 224 -10.44 -22.38 -8.39
C LEU A 224 -9.92 -23.78 -7.98
N PHE A 225 -10.81 -24.77 -7.86
CA PHE A 225 -10.50 -26.13 -7.45
C PHE A 225 -10.88 -27.18 -8.50
N CYS A 226 -10.99 -26.78 -9.77
CA CYS A 226 -11.36 -27.65 -10.87
C CYS A 226 -10.16 -28.39 -11.47
N CYS A 227 -10.19 -29.72 -11.40
CA CYS A 227 -9.16 -30.58 -11.97
C CYS A 227 -9.12 -30.49 -13.51
N GLY A 228 -7.94 -30.32 -14.07
CA GLY A 228 -7.71 -30.08 -15.50
C GLY A 228 -7.82 -28.62 -15.92
N PHE A 229 -8.41 -27.76 -15.10
CA PHE A 229 -8.54 -26.31 -15.37
C PHE A 229 -7.60 -25.46 -14.52
N THR A 230 -7.68 -25.57 -13.21
CA THR A 230 -6.82 -24.86 -12.22
C THR A 230 -5.96 -25.81 -11.41
N LEU A 231 -6.34 -27.07 -11.36
CA LEU A 231 -5.59 -28.14 -10.71
C LEU A 231 -5.20 -29.23 -11.70
N PRO A 232 -4.08 -29.95 -11.46
CA PRO A 232 -3.72 -31.11 -12.28
C PRO A 232 -4.77 -32.21 -12.24
N THR A 233 -5.03 -32.85 -13.37
CA THR A 233 -6.00 -33.97 -13.49
C THR A 233 -5.65 -35.16 -12.57
N LYS A 234 -4.37 -35.38 -12.26
CA LYS A 234 -3.90 -36.43 -11.36
C LYS A 234 -4.43 -36.32 -9.92
N ILE A 235 -4.98 -35.16 -9.52
CA ILE A 235 -5.55 -34.91 -8.19
C ILE A 235 -7.04 -35.28 -8.15
N GLN A 236 -7.63 -35.58 -9.28
CA GLN A 236 -9.03 -35.94 -9.38
C GLN A 236 -9.31 -37.21 -8.56
N VAL A 237 -10.32 -37.15 -7.68
CA VAL A 237 -10.79 -38.27 -6.86
C VAL A 237 -12.22 -38.60 -7.27
N ASP A 238 -12.52 -39.89 -7.40
CA ASP A 238 -13.88 -40.43 -7.61
C ASP A 238 -14.70 -39.74 -8.71
N HIS A 239 -14.08 -39.43 -9.85
CA HIS A 239 -14.71 -38.77 -11.01
C HIS A 239 -15.25 -37.34 -10.76
N HIS A 240 -15.10 -36.78 -9.57
CA HIS A 240 -15.47 -35.41 -9.27
C HIS A 240 -14.44 -34.43 -9.86
N LYS A 241 -14.93 -33.50 -10.69
CA LYS A 241 -14.05 -32.46 -11.30
C LYS A 241 -13.58 -31.41 -10.30
N VAL A 242 -14.44 -31.06 -9.36
CA VAL A 242 -14.13 -30.06 -8.33
C VAL A 242 -13.60 -30.79 -7.10
N ASN A 243 -12.37 -30.47 -6.72
CA ASN A 243 -11.72 -31.07 -5.58
C ASN A 243 -11.05 -29.98 -4.72
N TYR A 244 -11.60 -29.70 -3.56
CA TYR A 244 -11.11 -28.69 -2.64
C TYR A 244 -9.82 -29.12 -1.96
N VAL A 245 -8.71 -28.99 -2.69
CA VAL A 245 -7.36 -29.33 -2.24
C VAL A 245 -6.50 -28.07 -2.25
N ILE A 246 -5.73 -27.86 -1.18
CA ILE A 246 -4.78 -26.75 -1.08
C ILE A 246 -3.75 -26.86 -2.23
N TRP A 247 -3.54 -25.74 -2.94
CA TRP A 247 -2.82 -25.71 -4.22
C TRP A 247 -1.35 -26.11 -4.13
N GLU A 248 -0.68 -25.74 -3.03
CA GLU A 248 0.75 -25.86 -2.91
C GLU A 248 1.13 -26.27 -1.49
N LYS A 249 2.31 -26.88 -1.35
CA LYS A 249 2.92 -27.22 -0.08
C LYS A 249 3.06 -25.99 0.83
N GLY A 250 2.77 -26.15 2.11
CA GLY A 250 2.88 -25.13 3.13
C GLY A 250 1.90 -25.35 4.27
N ILE A 251 1.12 -24.34 4.62
CA ILE A 251 0.11 -24.42 5.67
C ILE A 251 -0.96 -25.44 5.28
N GLY A 252 -1.23 -26.38 6.14
CA GLY A 252 -2.30 -27.37 5.97
C GLY A 252 -2.02 -28.51 4.99
N THR A 253 -0.93 -28.50 4.21
CA THR A 253 -0.57 -29.58 3.29
C THR A 253 0.92 -29.72 3.06
N MET A 254 1.37 -30.97 2.86
CA MET A 254 2.75 -31.30 2.46
C MET A 254 2.86 -31.67 0.99
N THR A 255 1.72 -31.78 0.28
CA THR A 255 1.70 -32.16 -1.14
C THR A 255 1.99 -30.95 -2.02
N ASP A 256 2.79 -31.14 -3.06
CA ASP A 256 3.10 -30.15 -4.06
C ASP A 256 2.81 -30.73 -5.45
N PRO A 257 1.72 -30.32 -6.09
CA PRO A 257 1.40 -30.78 -7.43
C PRO A 257 2.34 -30.23 -8.51
N GLY A 258 3.19 -29.28 -8.16
CA GLY A 258 4.13 -28.61 -9.06
C GLY A 258 3.49 -27.47 -9.87
N PRO A 259 4.29 -26.49 -10.27
CA PRO A 259 3.83 -25.36 -11.06
C PRO A 259 3.46 -25.79 -12.49
N SER A 260 2.38 -25.19 -13.01
CA SER A 260 2.02 -25.30 -14.42
C SER A 260 1.53 -23.94 -14.91
N HIS A 261 2.18 -23.39 -15.93
CA HIS A 261 1.85 -22.07 -16.46
C HIS A 261 0.39 -21.91 -16.89
N SER A 262 -0.22 -22.97 -17.44
CA SER A 262 -1.63 -22.93 -17.85
C SER A 262 -2.57 -22.85 -16.65
N TYR A 263 -2.34 -23.65 -15.61
CA TYR A 263 -3.15 -23.62 -14.39
C TYR A 263 -2.97 -22.32 -13.61
N ASP A 264 -1.75 -21.80 -13.54
CA ASP A 264 -1.45 -20.53 -12.89
C ASP A 264 -2.12 -19.35 -13.63
N SER A 265 -2.13 -19.38 -14.96
CA SER A 265 -2.85 -18.38 -15.77
C SER A 265 -4.36 -18.45 -15.54
N ASN A 266 -4.96 -19.65 -15.54
CA ASN A 266 -6.39 -19.82 -15.32
C ASN A 266 -6.79 -19.39 -13.88
N LYS A 267 -6.00 -19.76 -12.85
CA LYS A 267 -6.21 -19.26 -11.46
C LYS A 267 -6.20 -17.75 -11.42
N THR A 268 -5.24 -17.12 -12.12
CA THR A 268 -5.12 -15.65 -12.18
C THR A 268 -6.37 -15.01 -12.77
N GLU A 269 -6.92 -15.57 -13.86
CA GLU A 269 -8.14 -15.05 -14.46
C GLU A 269 -9.35 -15.18 -13.53
N VAL A 270 -9.51 -16.31 -12.84
CA VAL A 270 -10.61 -16.53 -11.89
C VAL A 270 -10.48 -15.63 -10.66
N LEU A 271 -9.27 -15.52 -10.08
CA LEU A 271 -9.00 -14.63 -8.93
C LEU A 271 -9.18 -13.16 -9.30
N ARG A 272 -8.88 -12.77 -10.55
CA ARG A 272 -9.14 -11.41 -11.05
C ARG A 272 -10.64 -11.11 -11.06
N LEU A 273 -11.48 -12.06 -11.48
CA LEU A 273 -12.93 -11.91 -11.38
C LEU A 273 -13.38 -11.79 -9.92
N LEU A 274 -12.87 -12.62 -9.02
CA LEU A 274 -13.16 -12.53 -7.59
C LEU A 274 -12.77 -11.15 -7.04
N LEU A 275 -11.58 -10.65 -7.38
CA LEU A 275 -11.13 -9.32 -6.95
C LEU A 275 -12.04 -8.20 -7.49
N ILE A 276 -12.56 -8.33 -8.72
CA ILE A 276 -13.54 -7.39 -9.28
C ILE A 276 -14.82 -7.37 -8.46
N LEU A 277 -15.37 -8.53 -8.09
CA LEU A 277 -16.56 -8.59 -7.23
C LEU A 277 -16.30 -7.93 -5.88
N LEU A 278 -15.14 -8.21 -5.26
CA LEU A 278 -14.75 -7.58 -3.99
C LEU A 278 -14.53 -6.07 -4.14
N SER A 279 -14.17 -5.59 -5.35
CA SER A 279 -13.96 -4.16 -5.60
C SER A 279 -15.23 -3.32 -5.51
N ARG A 280 -16.41 -3.94 -5.42
CA ARG A 280 -17.67 -3.20 -5.19
C ARG A 280 -17.60 -2.27 -3.98
N GLN A 281 -16.77 -2.60 -3.01
CA GLN A 281 -16.51 -1.81 -1.81
C GLN A 281 -16.03 -0.39 -2.08
N ILE A 282 -15.29 -0.15 -3.18
CA ILE A 282 -14.70 1.17 -3.48
C ILE A 282 -15.65 2.12 -4.21
N TYR A 283 -16.84 1.66 -4.61
CA TYR A 283 -17.82 2.48 -5.34
C TYR A 283 -18.79 3.22 -4.40
N VAL A 284 -18.50 3.17 -3.10
CA VAL A 284 -19.20 3.95 -2.08
C VAL A 284 -18.26 5.00 -1.48
N PRO A 285 -18.76 6.16 -1.03
CA PRO A 285 -17.93 7.15 -0.36
C PRO A 285 -17.25 6.58 0.89
N PRO A 286 -16.03 7.04 1.24
CA PRO A 286 -15.32 6.55 2.41
C PRO A 286 -16.11 6.63 3.71
N GLY A 287 -16.95 7.67 3.88
CA GLY A 287 -17.83 7.81 5.05
C GLY A 287 -18.95 6.78 5.14
N SER A 288 -19.31 6.14 4.03
CA SER A 288 -20.34 5.09 3.96
C SER A 288 -19.77 3.67 4.01
N LEU A 289 -18.45 3.51 4.12
CA LEU A 289 -17.78 2.21 4.06
C LEU A 289 -18.36 1.19 5.05
N PHE A 290 -18.65 1.62 6.28
CA PHE A 290 -19.17 0.73 7.32
C PHE A 290 -20.68 0.57 7.28
N SER A 291 -21.43 1.55 6.78
CA SER A 291 -22.89 1.55 6.74
C SER A 291 -23.47 0.88 5.49
N LYS A 292 -22.73 0.87 4.38
CA LYS A 292 -23.13 0.25 3.11
C LYS A 292 -22.13 -0.84 2.71
N PRO A 293 -22.20 -2.02 3.34
CA PRO A 293 -21.25 -3.10 3.06
C PRO A 293 -21.47 -3.69 1.66
N SER A 294 -20.38 -4.14 1.04
CA SER A 294 -20.45 -4.92 -0.19
C SER A 294 -21.06 -6.31 0.09
N LEU A 295 -22.18 -6.64 -0.57
CA LEU A 295 -22.83 -7.95 -0.46
C LEU A 295 -21.90 -9.08 -0.91
N TYR A 296 -21.08 -8.82 -1.94
CA TYR A 296 -20.08 -9.79 -2.43
C TYR A 296 -19.07 -10.14 -1.35
N SER A 297 -18.53 -9.11 -0.68
CA SER A 297 -17.57 -9.32 0.41
C SER A 297 -18.20 -10.00 1.60
N LEU A 298 -19.43 -9.57 2.01
CA LEU A 298 -20.19 -10.19 3.10
C LEU A 298 -20.45 -11.67 2.82
N HIS A 299 -20.91 -12.01 1.60
CA HIS A 299 -21.17 -13.40 1.22
C HIS A 299 -19.91 -14.26 1.38
N LEU A 300 -18.78 -13.79 0.82
CA LEU A 300 -17.52 -14.55 0.87
C LEU A 300 -17.00 -14.73 2.31
N VAL A 301 -17.08 -13.71 3.16
CA VAL A 301 -16.49 -13.79 4.50
C VAL A 301 -17.41 -14.39 5.56
N GLN A 302 -18.73 -14.48 5.31
CA GLN A 302 -19.73 -14.94 6.29
C GLN A 302 -20.50 -16.18 5.86
N LYS A 303 -20.85 -16.28 4.56
CA LYS A 303 -21.74 -17.35 4.03
C LYS A 303 -20.96 -18.57 3.53
N THR A 304 -19.70 -18.38 3.08
CA THR A 304 -18.87 -19.49 2.58
C THR A 304 -18.59 -20.52 3.69
N PRO A 305 -18.76 -21.83 3.43
CA PRO A 305 -18.51 -22.88 4.41
C PRO A 305 -17.09 -22.80 4.99
N ARG A 306 -16.95 -23.03 6.29
CA ARG A 306 -15.65 -22.89 7.01
C ARG A 306 -14.53 -23.71 6.38
N ARG A 307 -14.84 -24.94 5.91
CA ARG A 307 -13.89 -25.82 5.24
C ARG A 307 -13.34 -25.17 3.97
N ASP A 308 -14.20 -24.58 3.16
CA ASP A 308 -13.83 -23.96 1.89
C ASP A 308 -13.03 -22.68 2.13
N VAL A 309 -13.43 -21.86 3.11
CA VAL A 309 -12.67 -20.69 3.55
C VAL A 309 -11.24 -21.08 3.93
N LEU A 310 -11.05 -22.14 4.72
CA LEU A 310 -9.73 -22.60 5.14
C LEU A 310 -8.90 -23.06 3.93
N THR A 311 -9.50 -23.81 3.00
CA THR A 311 -8.82 -24.29 1.79
C THR A 311 -8.41 -23.13 0.88
N ILE A 312 -9.28 -22.14 0.70
CA ILE A 312 -8.98 -20.92 -0.05
C ILE A 312 -7.85 -20.14 0.61
N LEU A 313 -7.95 -19.89 1.92
CA LEU A 313 -6.96 -19.15 2.68
C LEU A 313 -5.57 -19.82 2.60
N CYS A 314 -5.49 -21.12 2.86
CA CYS A 314 -4.23 -21.85 2.78
C CYS A 314 -3.66 -21.89 1.36
N SER A 315 -4.51 -22.01 0.34
CA SER A 315 -4.08 -21.98 -1.06
C SER A 315 -3.46 -20.64 -1.44
N LEU A 316 -4.12 -19.54 -1.09
CA LEU A 316 -3.60 -18.17 -1.32
C LEU A 316 -2.30 -17.92 -0.54
N LEU A 317 -2.26 -18.29 0.75
CA LEU A 317 -1.08 -18.13 1.60
C LEU A 317 0.12 -18.93 1.06
N ASN A 318 -0.09 -20.20 0.73
CA ASN A 318 1.01 -21.05 0.28
C ASN A 318 1.57 -20.56 -1.07
N THR A 319 0.71 -20.15 -2.01
CA THR A 319 1.14 -19.61 -3.30
C THR A 319 1.91 -18.30 -3.12
N ALA A 320 1.45 -17.41 -2.24
CA ALA A 320 2.11 -16.13 -1.95
C ALA A 320 3.49 -16.34 -1.29
N MET A 321 3.58 -17.24 -0.29
CA MET A 321 4.81 -17.46 0.48
C MET A 321 5.86 -18.28 -0.29
N ASN A 322 5.46 -19.17 -1.20
CA ASN A 322 6.39 -19.93 -2.06
C ASN A 322 7.02 -19.11 -3.19
N SER A 323 6.63 -17.84 -3.37
CA SER A 323 7.15 -16.99 -4.43
C SER A 323 8.68 -16.82 -4.41
N SER A 324 9.31 -16.83 -3.23
CA SER A 324 10.76 -16.67 -3.07
C SER A 324 11.56 -17.92 -3.43
N THR A 325 10.96 -19.12 -3.33
CA THR A 325 11.66 -20.40 -3.59
C THR A 325 11.67 -20.77 -5.08
N SER A 326 10.70 -20.29 -5.85
CA SER A 326 10.58 -20.62 -7.27
C SER A 326 11.59 -19.91 -8.18
N SER A 327 12.25 -18.85 -7.71
CA SER A 327 13.25 -18.12 -8.50
C SER A 327 14.58 -18.87 -8.66
N ASP A 328 14.92 -19.78 -7.74
CA ASP A 328 16.19 -20.51 -7.77
C ASP A 328 16.12 -21.78 -8.64
N THR A 329 14.96 -22.34 -8.87
CA THR A 329 14.78 -23.62 -9.58
C THR A 329 14.36 -23.48 -11.03
N SER A 330 14.01 -22.30 -11.50
CA SER A 330 13.60 -22.13 -12.89
C SER A 330 14.85 -22.08 -13.80
N LEU A 331 14.96 -23.06 -14.72
CA LEU A 331 15.94 -23.07 -15.84
C LEU A 331 15.90 -21.74 -16.61
N GLY A 332 14.82 -20.95 -16.52
CA GLY A 332 14.69 -19.60 -17.02
C GLY A 332 15.65 -18.60 -16.37
N GLY A 333 16.11 -18.86 -15.14
CA GLY A 333 17.14 -18.08 -14.46
C GLY A 333 18.53 -18.22 -15.13
N MET A 334 18.85 -19.38 -15.73
CA MET A 334 20.06 -19.58 -16.48
C MET A 334 19.98 -19.01 -17.91
N ALA A 335 18.84 -19.13 -18.58
CA ALA A 335 18.62 -18.53 -19.91
C ALA A 335 18.68 -16.98 -19.88
N GLY A 336 18.37 -16.35 -18.73
CA GLY A 336 18.49 -14.90 -18.55
C GLY A 336 19.95 -14.40 -18.42
N LYS A 337 20.94 -15.30 -18.30
CA LYS A 337 22.36 -14.96 -18.22
C LYS A 337 23.09 -14.98 -19.56
N LEU A 338 22.40 -15.35 -20.64
CA LEU A 338 22.98 -15.31 -22.00
C LEU A 338 22.82 -13.90 -22.59
N PRO A 339 23.88 -13.31 -23.14
CA PRO A 339 23.90 -11.90 -23.58
C PRO A 339 23.05 -11.58 -24.82
N TYR A 340 22.34 -12.56 -25.38
CA TYR A 340 21.59 -12.41 -26.62
C TYR A 340 20.06 -12.27 -26.45
N ASN A 341 19.54 -12.22 -25.20
CA ASN A 341 18.08 -12.23 -24.94
C ASN A 341 17.42 -10.84 -24.91
N HIS A 342 18.07 -9.80 -25.44
CA HIS A 342 17.50 -8.44 -25.45
C HIS A 342 16.39 -8.23 -26.50
N LEU A 343 16.11 -9.22 -27.35
CA LEU A 343 15.14 -9.10 -28.44
C LEU A 343 13.90 -10.01 -28.30
N VAL A 344 13.83 -10.84 -27.28
CA VAL A 344 12.60 -11.59 -27.01
C VAL A 344 11.73 -10.72 -26.09
N PHE A 345 10.61 -10.25 -26.59
CA PHE A 345 9.52 -9.69 -25.79
C PHE A 345 9.19 -10.73 -24.70
N LYS A 346 9.66 -10.49 -23.50
CA LYS A 346 9.43 -11.36 -22.36
C LYS A 346 7.96 -11.19 -22.00
N GLY A 347 7.11 -12.14 -22.35
CA GLY A 347 5.73 -12.22 -21.91
C GLY A 347 5.66 -12.10 -20.38
N GLU A 348 4.55 -11.61 -19.86
CA GLU A 348 4.30 -11.56 -18.42
C GLU A 348 4.48 -12.96 -17.82
N ASP A 349 5.15 -13.05 -16.67
CA ASP A 349 5.35 -14.31 -15.96
C ASP A 349 4.03 -14.73 -15.27
N PRO A 350 3.35 -15.81 -15.72
CA PRO A 350 2.09 -16.25 -15.12
C PRO A 350 2.20 -16.53 -13.63
N ARG A 351 3.35 -16.98 -13.17
CA ARG A 351 3.61 -17.23 -11.74
C ARG A 351 3.66 -15.94 -10.94
N ALA A 352 4.36 -14.92 -11.40
CA ALA A 352 4.43 -13.62 -10.74
C ALA A 352 3.05 -12.95 -10.69
N ASN A 353 2.25 -13.07 -11.76
CA ASN A 353 0.88 -12.56 -11.81
C ASN A 353 -0.03 -13.29 -10.80
N LEU A 354 0.09 -14.63 -10.69
CA LEU A 354 -0.67 -15.40 -9.71
C LEU A 354 -0.29 -15.01 -8.27
N VAL A 355 1.00 -14.86 -7.96
CA VAL A 355 1.47 -14.43 -6.64
C VAL A 355 0.93 -13.05 -6.30
N SER A 356 1.00 -12.10 -7.25
CA SER A 356 0.49 -10.74 -7.07
C SER A 356 -1.00 -10.73 -6.74
N ILE A 357 -1.82 -11.45 -7.52
CA ILE A 357 -3.27 -11.49 -7.29
C ILE A 357 -3.62 -12.22 -5.99
N CYS A 358 -2.88 -13.26 -5.59
CA CYS A 358 -3.06 -13.93 -4.30
C CYS A 358 -2.84 -12.95 -3.13
N PHE A 359 -1.78 -12.15 -3.16
CA PHE A 359 -1.55 -11.11 -2.15
C PHE A 359 -2.65 -10.06 -2.13
N GLN A 360 -3.09 -9.59 -3.31
CA GLN A 360 -4.16 -8.59 -3.42
C GLN A 360 -5.46 -9.10 -2.78
N VAL A 361 -5.88 -10.32 -3.11
CA VAL A 361 -7.07 -10.95 -2.54
C VAL A 361 -6.91 -11.15 -1.03
N LEU A 362 -5.75 -11.63 -0.56
CA LEU A 362 -5.46 -11.78 0.88
C LEU A 362 -5.57 -10.44 1.62
N CYS A 363 -4.95 -9.38 1.09
CA CYS A 363 -5.00 -8.06 1.72
C CYS A 363 -6.44 -7.54 1.81
N VAL A 364 -7.23 -7.69 0.74
CA VAL A 364 -8.64 -7.26 0.73
C VAL A 364 -9.48 -8.05 1.74
N LEU A 365 -9.35 -9.39 1.78
CA LEU A 365 -10.11 -10.26 2.69
C LEU A 365 -9.76 -10.01 4.16
N LEU A 366 -8.46 -9.83 4.46
CA LEU A 366 -7.99 -9.59 5.82
C LEU A 366 -8.24 -8.15 6.29
N ASP A 367 -8.43 -7.20 5.38
CA ASP A 367 -8.78 -5.84 5.73
C ASP A 367 -10.28 -5.62 5.90
N PHE A 368 -11.10 -6.37 5.17
CA PHE A 368 -12.54 -6.13 5.09
C PHE A 368 -13.22 -6.14 6.47
N GLN A 369 -13.76 -4.97 6.84
CA GLN A 369 -14.54 -4.75 8.05
C GLN A 369 -15.68 -3.77 7.73
N SER A 370 -16.88 -4.27 7.58
CA SER A 370 -18.02 -3.43 7.20
C SER A 370 -19.34 -4.09 7.64
N GLY A 371 -20.31 -3.31 8.05
CA GLY A 371 -21.61 -3.83 8.50
C GLY A 371 -21.45 -4.92 9.57
N THR A 372 -22.01 -6.10 9.32
CA THR A 372 -21.97 -7.26 10.23
C THR A 372 -20.60 -7.97 10.24
N ALA A 373 -19.72 -7.67 9.30
CA ALA A 373 -18.34 -8.18 9.26
C ALA A 373 -17.36 -7.33 10.06
N ARG A 374 -17.84 -6.40 10.88
CA ARG A 374 -16.99 -5.52 11.67
C ARG A 374 -16.64 -6.15 13.00
N ASP A 375 -15.36 -6.15 13.34
CA ASP A 375 -14.91 -6.40 14.70
C ASP A 375 -15.36 -5.24 15.57
N ASN A 376 -16.05 -5.49 16.68
CA ASN A 376 -16.48 -4.43 17.58
C ASN A 376 -15.25 -3.81 18.27
N ILE A 377 -14.83 -2.64 17.80
CA ILE A 377 -13.75 -1.85 18.39
C ILE A 377 -14.27 -0.99 19.56
N THR A 378 -15.49 -1.24 20.03
CA THR A 378 -15.99 -0.53 21.21
C THR A 378 -15.20 -0.98 22.42
N GLU A 379 -14.38 -0.09 22.96
CA GLU A 379 -13.97 -0.10 24.36
C GLU A 379 -15.22 -0.08 25.23
N LYS A 380 -15.82 -1.22 25.47
CA LYS A 380 -16.58 -1.39 26.70
C LYS A 380 -15.55 -1.27 27.81
N GLY A 381 -15.78 -0.41 28.80
CA GLY A 381 -14.85 0.02 29.83
C GLY A 381 -14.03 -1.04 30.60
N ASP A 382 -13.87 -2.22 30.07
CA ASP A 382 -13.15 -3.36 30.62
C ASP A 382 -11.95 -3.78 29.72
N GLY A 383 -11.59 -2.96 28.72
CA GLY A 383 -10.35 -3.15 27.94
C GLY A 383 -10.29 -4.40 27.06
N GLN A 384 -11.38 -5.13 26.88
CA GLN A 384 -11.43 -6.29 25.99
C GLN A 384 -11.64 -5.84 24.53
N ILE A 385 -10.57 -5.90 23.75
CA ILE A 385 -10.64 -5.85 22.28
C ILE A 385 -11.40 -7.07 21.83
N ILE A 386 -12.57 -6.88 21.22
CA ILE A 386 -13.36 -8.01 20.68
C ILE A 386 -12.64 -8.51 19.42
N SER A 387 -12.11 -9.72 19.51
CA SER A 387 -11.41 -10.42 18.45
C SER A 387 -12.36 -10.79 17.30
N PRO A 388 -11.86 -10.93 16.04
CA PRO A 388 -12.68 -11.42 14.93
C PRO A 388 -13.29 -12.79 15.24
N THR A 389 -14.55 -12.98 14.87
CA THR A 389 -15.27 -14.23 15.00
C THR A 389 -15.52 -14.84 13.61
N ALA A 390 -15.79 -16.14 13.55
CA ALA A 390 -16.15 -16.80 12.31
C ALA A 390 -17.45 -16.24 11.67
N ARG A 391 -18.28 -15.57 12.47
CA ARG A 391 -19.51 -14.92 11.99
C ARG A 391 -19.27 -13.51 11.44
N THR A 392 -18.23 -12.81 11.91
CA THR A 392 -17.88 -11.49 11.41
C THR A 392 -17.03 -11.58 10.13
N ASN A 393 -15.89 -12.27 10.20
CA ASN A 393 -15.03 -12.52 9.03
C ASN A 393 -14.23 -13.81 9.25
N SER A 394 -14.61 -14.87 8.56
CA SER A 394 -14.01 -16.20 8.69
C SER A 394 -12.53 -16.21 8.33
N PHE A 395 -12.07 -15.42 7.34
CA PHE A 395 -10.65 -15.37 6.96
C PHE A 395 -9.79 -14.75 8.07
N ARG A 396 -10.23 -13.64 8.66
CA ARG A 396 -9.56 -13.01 9.81
C ARG A 396 -9.53 -13.95 11.01
N TYR A 397 -10.63 -14.62 11.27
CA TYR A 397 -10.75 -15.61 12.34
C TYR A 397 -9.73 -16.74 12.19
N PHE A 398 -9.63 -17.37 11.01
CA PHE A 398 -8.67 -18.47 10.82
C PHE A 398 -7.22 -18.01 10.89
N VAL A 399 -6.88 -16.82 10.36
CA VAL A 399 -5.54 -16.24 10.54
C VAL A 399 -5.21 -16.04 12.02
N MET A 400 -6.16 -15.55 12.82
CA MET A 400 -5.99 -15.39 14.27
C MET A 400 -5.79 -16.73 14.99
N LYS A 401 -6.41 -17.80 14.48
CA LYS A 401 -6.34 -19.15 15.08
C LYS A 401 -5.11 -19.95 14.67
N LEU A 402 -4.31 -19.53 13.73
CA LEU A 402 -3.03 -20.17 13.42
C LEU A 402 -2.17 -20.21 14.68
N HIS A 403 -1.57 -21.38 14.98
CA HIS A 403 -0.81 -21.56 16.22
C HIS A 403 0.40 -22.50 16.09
N ARG A 404 0.58 -23.15 14.94
CA ARG A 404 1.70 -24.07 14.73
C ARG A 404 2.97 -23.30 14.41
N THR A 405 4.06 -23.61 15.10
CA THR A 405 5.37 -22.98 14.88
C THR A 405 5.85 -23.14 13.43
N GLN A 406 5.61 -24.30 12.82
CA GLN A 406 5.98 -24.57 11.43
C GLN A 406 5.25 -23.66 10.44
N ASP A 407 3.97 -23.36 10.69
CA ASP A 407 3.18 -22.44 9.86
C ASP A 407 3.74 -21.00 9.99
N PHE A 408 4.11 -20.59 11.20
CA PHE A 408 4.72 -19.31 11.46
C PHE A 408 6.09 -19.15 10.80
N GLU A 409 6.93 -20.19 10.90
CA GLU A 409 8.22 -20.24 10.23
C GLU A 409 8.07 -20.14 8.70
N PHE A 410 7.12 -20.87 8.13
CA PHE A 410 6.82 -20.84 6.70
C PHE A 410 6.43 -19.42 6.25
N ILE A 411 5.50 -18.77 6.96
CA ILE A 411 5.07 -17.40 6.65
C ILE A 411 6.23 -16.42 6.79
N LEU A 412 6.96 -16.45 7.90
CA LEU A 412 8.08 -15.54 8.14
C LEU A 412 9.17 -15.70 7.09
N LYS A 413 9.51 -16.95 6.72
CA LYS A 413 10.47 -17.25 5.66
C LYS A 413 10.02 -16.70 4.30
N GLY A 414 8.73 -16.84 3.96
CA GLY A 414 8.17 -16.27 2.73
C GLY A 414 8.29 -14.74 2.69
N VAL A 415 7.84 -14.07 3.75
CA VAL A 415 7.92 -12.61 3.89
C VAL A 415 9.37 -12.12 3.80
N MET A 416 10.28 -12.74 4.56
CA MET A 416 11.71 -12.39 4.56
C MET A 416 12.37 -12.66 3.21
N GLY A 417 11.99 -13.73 2.53
CA GLY A 417 12.49 -14.05 1.19
C GLY A 417 12.15 -12.97 0.17
N ILE A 418 10.93 -12.44 0.18
CA ILE A 418 10.49 -11.35 -0.71
C ILE A 418 11.24 -10.04 -0.39
N LEU A 419 11.33 -9.68 0.90
CA LEU A 419 12.08 -8.50 1.33
C LEU A 419 13.57 -8.61 0.97
N GLY A 420 14.18 -9.77 1.19
CA GLY A 420 15.57 -10.06 0.85
C GLY A 420 15.86 -9.97 -0.65
N GLN A 421 14.96 -10.50 -1.50
CA GLN A 421 15.06 -10.36 -2.96
C GLN A 421 15.03 -8.89 -3.39
N HIS A 422 14.17 -8.07 -2.76
CA HIS A 422 14.13 -6.64 -3.02
C HIS A 422 15.46 -5.97 -2.63
N MET A 423 16.01 -6.28 -1.45
CA MET A 423 17.30 -5.73 -1.01
C MET A 423 18.46 -6.17 -1.91
N ALA A 424 18.47 -7.44 -2.35
CA ALA A 424 19.44 -7.93 -3.32
C ALA A 424 19.35 -7.21 -4.68
N ALA A 425 18.14 -6.89 -5.13
CA ALA A 425 17.95 -6.11 -6.35
C ALA A 425 18.46 -4.67 -6.23
N LEU A 426 18.38 -4.05 -5.04
CA LEU A 426 18.96 -2.72 -4.78
C LEU A 426 20.50 -2.74 -4.80
N ASN A 427 21.12 -3.84 -4.39
CA ASN A 427 22.56 -4.03 -4.40
C ASN A 427 23.15 -4.32 -5.79
N ASN A 428 22.28 -4.69 -6.74
CA ASN A 428 22.73 -5.03 -8.08
C ASN A 428 22.96 -3.76 -8.92
N LEU A 429 24.22 -3.56 -9.32
CA LEU A 429 24.66 -2.39 -10.09
C LEU A 429 24.47 -2.55 -11.61
N LEU A 430 24.06 -3.74 -12.08
CA LEU A 430 23.90 -3.98 -13.51
C LEU A 430 22.68 -3.23 -14.07
N PRO A 431 22.82 -2.48 -15.16
CA PRO A 431 21.69 -1.85 -15.83
C PRO A 431 20.61 -2.89 -16.22
N GLY A 432 19.37 -2.66 -15.83
CA GLY A 432 18.24 -3.56 -16.12
C GLY A 432 18.04 -4.71 -15.11
N ALA A 433 18.95 -4.93 -14.16
CA ALA A 433 18.80 -5.96 -13.13
C ALA A 433 17.90 -5.52 -11.95
N ARG A 434 17.61 -4.24 -11.83
CA ARG A 434 16.71 -3.69 -10.80
C ARG A 434 15.26 -3.94 -11.17
N ARG A 435 14.80 -5.19 -11.06
CA ARG A 435 13.37 -5.48 -11.16
C ARG A 435 12.71 -5.21 -9.82
N SER A 436 11.80 -4.25 -9.80
CA SER A 436 10.89 -4.07 -8.67
C SER A 436 9.95 -5.28 -8.63
N LEU A 437 9.84 -5.90 -7.46
CA LEU A 437 8.82 -6.92 -7.21
C LEU A 437 7.47 -6.21 -7.12
N THR A 438 6.55 -6.57 -8.02
CA THR A 438 5.24 -5.90 -8.13
C THR A 438 4.36 -6.10 -6.90
N TYR A 439 4.55 -7.18 -6.15
CA TYR A 439 3.77 -7.55 -4.97
C TYR A 439 4.44 -7.25 -3.62
N LEU A 440 5.50 -6.43 -3.62
CA LEU A 440 6.19 -6.03 -2.39
C LEU A 440 5.32 -5.18 -1.44
N PRO A 441 4.55 -4.18 -1.93
CA PRO A 441 3.63 -3.43 -1.08
C PRO A 441 2.61 -4.33 -0.37
N GLU A 442 1.99 -5.23 -1.12
CA GLU A 442 1.01 -6.17 -0.58
C GLU A 442 1.63 -7.14 0.42
N ASN A 443 2.88 -7.59 0.20
CA ASN A 443 3.60 -8.41 1.18
C ASN A 443 3.79 -7.69 2.52
N ILE A 444 4.13 -6.39 2.50
CA ILE A 444 4.29 -5.57 3.71
C ILE A 444 2.94 -5.38 4.42
N ILE A 445 1.88 -5.09 3.67
CA ILE A 445 0.52 -4.94 4.22
C ILE A 445 0.02 -6.26 4.80
N PHE A 446 0.24 -7.38 4.09
CA PHE A 446 -0.08 -8.71 4.59
C PHE A 446 0.65 -9.03 5.89
N PHE A 447 1.95 -8.75 5.96
CA PHE A 447 2.73 -8.91 7.19
C PHE A 447 2.14 -8.09 8.34
N TRP A 448 1.75 -6.84 8.09
CA TRP A 448 1.08 -6.01 9.10
C TRP A 448 -0.21 -6.66 9.59
N LYS A 449 -1.08 -7.12 8.68
CA LYS A 449 -2.31 -7.83 9.08
C LYS A 449 -2.03 -9.09 9.90
N MET A 450 -0.98 -9.83 9.56
CA MET A 450 -0.59 -11.01 10.32
C MET A 450 -0.19 -10.69 11.76
N ILE A 451 0.67 -9.71 11.99
CA ILE A 451 1.09 -9.32 13.35
C ILE A 451 -0.01 -8.66 14.16
N GLU A 452 -0.99 -8.02 13.52
CA GLU A 452 -2.16 -7.45 14.18
C GLU A 452 -3.16 -8.52 14.61
N LEU A 453 -3.52 -9.40 13.71
CA LEU A 453 -4.53 -10.43 13.95
C LEU A 453 -4.03 -11.55 14.85
N ASN A 454 -2.77 -11.96 14.71
CA ASN A 454 -2.22 -13.11 15.41
C ASN A 454 -1.10 -12.72 16.41
N LYS A 455 -1.47 -12.59 17.69
CA LYS A 455 -0.52 -12.26 18.76
C LYS A 455 0.59 -13.31 18.89
N LYS A 456 0.28 -14.62 18.68
CA LYS A 456 1.28 -15.69 18.76
C LYS A 456 2.31 -15.58 17.64
N PHE A 457 1.86 -15.25 16.42
CA PHE A 457 2.75 -14.97 15.30
C PHE A 457 3.64 -13.73 15.58
N ARG A 458 3.08 -12.64 16.12
CA ARG A 458 3.86 -11.45 16.50
C ARG A 458 4.96 -11.79 17.50
N THR A 459 4.63 -12.54 18.56
CA THR A 459 5.62 -13.03 19.54
C THR A 459 6.68 -13.90 18.86
N PHE A 460 6.26 -14.86 18.02
CA PHE A 460 7.19 -15.71 17.26
C PHE A 460 8.16 -14.91 16.40
N VAL A 461 7.68 -13.90 15.66
CA VAL A 461 8.53 -13.01 14.84
C VAL A 461 9.56 -12.30 15.71
N LEU A 462 9.15 -11.76 16.86
CA LEU A 462 10.05 -11.04 17.75
C LEU A 462 11.05 -11.96 18.45
N ASP A 463 10.69 -13.19 18.75
CA ASP A 463 11.57 -14.18 19.36
C ASP A 463 12.56 -14.80 18.36
N SER A 464 12.25 -14.70 17.05
CA SER A 464 13.11 -15.22 15.98
C SER A 464 14.45 -14.47 15.87
N ASP A 465 15.48 -15.16 15.37
CA ASP A 465 16.81 -14.57 15.16
C ASP A 465 16.84 -13.53 14.01
N VAL A 466 15.82 -13.56 13.14
CA VAL A 466 15.70 -12.65 12.00
C VAL A 466 14.85 -11.41 12.27
N SER A 467 14.39 -11.23 13.52
CA SER A 467 13.50 -10.13 13.89
C SER A 467 14.09 -8.75 13.61
N MET A 468 15.37 -8.53 13.93
CA MET A 468 16.04 -7.25 13.68
C MET A 468 16.40 -7.07 12.20
N ASP A 469 16.65 -8.15 11.49
CA ASP A 469 16.85 -8.12 10.03
C ASP A 469 15.58 -7.71 9.30
N LEU A 470 14.41 -8.19 9.75
CA LEU A 470 13.10 -7.77 9.25
C LEU A 470 12.89 -6.26 9.43
N VAL A 471 13.13 -5.75 10.63
CA VAL A 471 13.04 -4.32 10.95
C VAL A 471 13.98 -3.50 10.06
N ALA A 472 15.20 -3.99 9.88
CA ALA A 472 16.17 -3.34 9.01
C ALA A 472 15.72 -3.29 7.54
N TYR A 473 15.14 -4.36 7.02
CA TYR A 473 14.58 -4.37 5.65
C TYR A 473 13.45 -3.37 5.48
N LEU A 474 12.51 -3.31 6.42
CA LEU A 474 11.39 -2.38 6.38
C LEU A 474 11.86 -0.91 6.44
N LEU A 475 12.81 -0.60 7.33
CA LEU A 475 13.37 0.75 7.44
C LEU A 475 14.23 1.13 6.22
N CYS A 476 15.03 0.20 5.69
CA CYS A 476 15.76 0.43 4.44
C CYS A 476 14.82 0.76 3.30
N TYR A 477 13.71 0.03 3.18
CA TYR A 477 12.69 0.34 2.17
C TYR A 477 12.18 1.79 2.33
N CYS A 478 11.79 2.19 3.54
CA CYS A 478 11.32 3.57 3.79
C CYS A 478 12.37 4.60 3.37
N VAL A 479 13.63 4.40 3.73
CA VAL A 479 14.72 5.33 3.39
C VAL A 479 14.96 5.41 1.88
N GLU A 480 14.80 4.30 1.15
CA GLU A 480 14.97 4.24 -0.31
C GLU A 480 13.83 4.94 -1.07
N VAL A 481 12.62 4.94 -0.51
CA VAL A 481 11.44 5.45 -1.20
C VAL A 481 10.91 6.76 -0.63
N LYS A 482 11.54 7.31 0.43
CA LYS A 482 11.11 8.54 1.12
C LYS A 482 10.89 9.75 0.22
N ASP A 483 11.61 9.81 -0.89
CA ASP A 483 11.53 10.91 -1.87
C ASP A 483 10.50 10.63 -2.99
N LYS A 484 9.77 9.51 -2.90
CA LYS A 484 8.73 9.10 -3.85
C LYS A 484 7.34 9.29 -3.24
N PRO A 485 6.60 10.35 -3.58
CA PRO A 485 5.28 10.62 -2.99
C PRO A 485 4.29 9.45 -3.11
N GLN A 486 4.38 8.67 -4.19
CA GLN A 486 3.53 7.51 -4.44
C GLN A 486 3.69 6.41 -3.38
N GLN A 487 4.83 6.35 -2.69
CA GLN A 487 5.14 5.34 -1.69
C GLN A 487 5.00 5.84 -0.24
N HIS A 488 4.59 7.09 -0.03
CA HIS A 488 4.45 7.66 1.32
C HIS A 488 3.39 6.92 2.15
N GLY A 489 2.31 6.43 1.51
CA GLY A 489 1.31 5.59 2.16
C GLY A 489 1.92 4.32 2.75
N LEU A 490 2.77 3.63 1.99
CA LEU A 490 3.43 2.42 2.45
C LEU A 490 4.48 2.72 3.54
N CYS A 491 5.22 3.83 3.43
CA CYS A 491 6.11 4.29 4.52
C CYS A 491 5.33 4.53 5.82
N ARG A 492 4.12 5.09 5.72
CA ARG A 492 3.22 5.29 6.87
C ARG A 492 2.80 3.94 7.47
N ALA A 493 2.42 2.97 6.65
CA ALA A 493 2.12 1.62 7.11
C ALA A 493 3.31 1.00 7.88
N ILE A 494 4.53 1.11 7.33
CA ILE A 494 5.75 0.62 7.97
C ILE A 494 6.00 1.33 9.31
N SER A 495 5.78 2.65 9.40
CA SER A 495 5.94 3.35 10.68
C SER A 495 5.01 2.81 11.77
N TYR A 496 3.78 2.42 11.43
CA TYR A 496 2.84 1.79 12.36
C TYR A 496 3.23 0.34 12.69
N ILE A 497 3.78 -0.42 11.73
CA ILE A 497 4.37 -1.73 12.00
C ILE A 497 5.48 -1.62 13.04
N ILE A 498 6.43 -0.70 12.85
CA ILE A 498 7.55 -0.49 13.78
C ILE A 498 7.04 -0.03 15.16
N GLN A 499 6.05 0.86 15.22
CA GLN A 499 5.41 1.28 16.47
C GLN A 499 4.76 0.07 17.18
N THR A 500 4.06 -0.79 16.45
CA THR A 500 3.40 -1.99 17.01
C THR A 500 4.42 -2.97 17.56
N LEU A 501 5.49 -3.25 16.81
CA LEU A 501 6.54 -4.18 17.24
C LEU A 501 7.35 -3.62 18.41
N SER A 502 7.68 -2.32 18.40
CA SER A 502 8.46 -1.67 19.47
C SER A 502 7.73 -1.64 20.80
N ALA A 503 6.42 -1.83 20.83
CA ALA A 503 5.65 -1.88 22.05
C ALA A 503 5.74 -3.22 22.79
N GLU A 504 6.38 -4.21 22.21
CA GLU A 504 6.61 -5.51 22.85
C GLU A 504 8.01 -5.56 23.48
N PRO A 505 8.16 -6.05 24.74
CA PRO A 505 9.45 -6.08 25.42
C PRO A 505 10.54 -6.88 24.68
N SER A 506 10.15 -7.98 24.02
CA SER A 506 11.08 -8.81 23.22
C SER A 506 11.78 -8.00 22.12
N PHE A 507 11.11 -7.00 21.54
CA PHE A 507 11.71 -6.10 20.57
C PHE A 507 12.87 -5.31 21.19
N GLY A 508 12.63 -4.68 22.35
CA GLY A 508 13.64 -3.89 23.04
C GLY A 508 14.87 -4.69 23.43
N ILE A 509 14.67 -5.89 23.96
CA ILE A 509 15.78 -6.77 24.39
C ILE A 509 16.71 -7.10 23.21
N LYS A 510 16.18 -7.26 21.99
CA LYS A 510 16.97 -7.62 20.80
C LYS A 510 17.69 -6.44 20.14
N LEU A 511 17.45 -5.22 20.56
CA LEU A 511 18.09 -4.02 19.99
C LEU A 511 19.61 -3.98 20.21
N THR A 512 20.14 -4.70 21.19
CA THR A 512 21.60 -4.83 21.42
C THR A 512 22.29 -5.77 20.43
N ASN A 513 21.50 -6.57 19.67
CA ASN A 513 22.07 -7.50 18.70
C ASN A 513 22.52 -6.76 17.42
N PRO A 514 23.58 -7.26 16.74
CA PRO A 514 23.95 -6.77 15.43
C PRO A 514 22.93 -7.21 14.37
N ILE A 515 22.77 -6.42 13.31
CA ILE A 515 21.99 -6.80 12.13
C ILE A 515 22.84 -7.75 11.29
N LYS A 516 22.28 -8.91 10.94
CA LYS A 516 22.93 -9.96 10.14
C LYS A 516 22.56 -9.85 8.65
N ALA A 517 21.47 -9.16 8.32
CA ALA A 517 20.96 -9.00 6.98
C ALA A 517 21.97 -8.29 6.05
N GLN A 518 21.98 -8.71 4.78
CA GLN A 518 22.73 -8.01 3.75
C GLN A 518 21.98 -6.73 3.31
N LEU A 519 22.36 -5.63 3.91
CA LEU A 519 21.79 -4.32 3.57
C LEU A 519 22.55 -3.68 2.39
N PRO A 520 21.92 -2.73 1.67
CA PRO A 520 22.61 -1.89 0.71
C PRO A 520 23.86 -1.23 1.32
N THR A 521 24.98 -1.22 0.57
CA THR A 521 26.29 -0.77 1.08
C THR A 521 26.26 0.60 1.74
N LYS A 522 25.42 1.51 1.25
CA LYS A 522 25.24 2.86 1.82
C LYS A 522 24.57 2.87 3.20
N TRP A 523 23.94 1.77 3.62
CA TRP A 523 23.26 1.62 4.90
C TRP A 523 23.95 0.64 5.85
N ASN A 524 24.99 -0.01 5.38
CA ASN A 524 25.77 -0.96 6.16
C ASN A 524 26.74 -0.21 7.09
N ALA A 525 26.23 0.25 8.23
CA ALA A 525 27.04 0.88 9.28
C ALA A 525 27.31 -0.13 10.40
N PRO A 526 28.51 -0.14 10.97
CA PRO A 526 28.81 -0.96 12.14
C PRO A 526 27.99 -0.47 13.33
N GLY A 527 27.50 -1.41 14.15
CA GLY A 527 26.69 -1.09 15.31
C GLY A 527 25.62 -2.13 15.61
N THR A 528 24.79 -1.81 16.56
CA THR A 528 23.67 -2.63 17.00
C THR A 528 22.40 -2.30 16.19
N ALA A 529 21.35 -3.10 16.36
CA ALA A 529 20.04 -2.80 15.79
C ALA A 529 19.46 -1.48 16.35
N ALA A 530 19.81 -1.08 17.57
CA ALA A 530 19.46 0.23 18.14
C ALA A 530 20.10 1.38 17.35
N ASP A 531 21.40 1.27 17.06
CA ASP A 531 22.11 2.26 16.24
C ASP A 531 21.48 2.41 14.86
N PHE A 532 21.14 1.28 14.24
CA PHE A 532 20.49 1.27 12.93
C PHE A 532 19.10 1.91 12.97
N LEU A 533 18.27 1.57 13.95
CA LEU A 533 16.93 2.12 14.15
C LEU A 533 17.00 3.66 14.28
N ILE A 534 17.86 4.18 15.14
CA ILE A 534 18.05 5.61 15.35
C ILE A 534 18.51 6.30 14.06
N ASN A 535 19.51 5.73 13.38
CA ASN A 535 20.07 6.30 12.16
C ASN A 535 19.05 6.32 11.01
N ALA A 536 18.25 5.27 10.85
CA ALA A 536 17.21 5.18 9.84
C ALA A 536 16.10 6.21 10.11
N ILE A 537 15.60 6.29 11.34
CA ILE A 537 14.56 7.25 11.72
C ILE A 537 15.07 8.70 11.56
N TYR A 538 16.30 8.97 12.01
CA TYR A 538 16.92 10.28 11.78
C TYR A 538 16.97 10.62 10.28
N THR A 539 17.38 9.68 9.44
CA THR A 539 17.48 9.90 7.99
C THR A 539 16.10 10.21 7.39
N ILE A 540 15.05 9.48 7.78
CA ILE A 540 13.69 9.74 7.32
C ILE A 540 13.23 11.14 7.76
N VAL A 541 13.42 11.52 9.02
CA VAL A 541 12.96 12.81 9.57
C VAL A 541 13.75 13.98 9.01
N ALA A 542 15.10 13.89 9.03
CA ALA A 542 15.97 15.01 8.73
C ALA A 542 16.07 15.35 7.25
N THR A 543 15.88 14.37 6.35
CA THR A 543 16.12 14.57 4.91
C THR A 543 14.85 14.77 4.08
N THR A 544 13.65 14.68 4.67
CA THR A 544 12.38 14.80 3.94
C THR A 544 11.76 16.20 3.97
N SER A 545 12.43 17.16 4.62
CA SER A 545 11.95 18.56 4.70
C SER A 545 10.47 18.71 5.11
N GLY A 546 9.97 17.79 5.93
CA GLY A 546 8.59 17.81 6.44
C GLY A 546 7.53 17.22 5.51
N THR A 547 7.91 16.64 4.36
CA THR A 547 6.94 15.97 3.47
C THR A 547 6.34 14.70 4.09
N LEU A 548 7.01 14.12 5.07
CA LEU A 548 6.60 12.91 5.80
C LEU A 548 6.21 13.20 7.25
N ASN A 549 5.74 14.41 7.58
CA ASN A 549 5.37 14.78 8.96
C ASN A 549 4.37 13.79 9.58
N SER A 550 3.47 13.23 8.80
CA SER A 550 2.47 12.25 9.27
C SER A 550 3.07 10.95 9.81
N LEU A 551 4.33 10.62 9.46
CA LEU A 551 5.04 9.44 9.94
C LEU A 551 5.76 9.69 11.26
N TYR A 552 6.11 10.95 11.54
CA TYR A 552 6.98 11.30 12.66
C TYR A 552 6.44 10.82 14.01
N PRO A 553 5.15 10.98 14.35
CA PRO A 553 4.63 10.53 15.62
C PRO A 553 4.86 9.03 15.87
N ALA A 554 4.56 8.19 14.88
CA ALA A 554 4.73 6.75 15.00
C ALA A 554 6.20 6.35 15.16
N LEU A 555 7.10 6.97 14.38
CA LEU A 555 8.54 6.70 14.44
C LEU A 555 9.17 7.17 15.77
N ILE A 556 8.78 8.33 16.26
CA ILE A 556 9.30 8.86 17.54
C ILE A 556 8.72 8.07 18.72
N ILE A 557 7.46 7.66 18.68
CA ILE A 557 6.88 6.74 19.66
C ILE A 557 7.63 5.40 19.66
N ALA A 558 8.02 4.89 18.48
CA ALA A 558 8.83 3.68 18.41
C ALA A 558 10.20 3.85 19.08
N LEU A 559 10.85 5.02 18.95
CA LEU A 559 12.07 5.35 19.72
C LEU A 559 11.78 5.43 21.22
N SER A 560 10.67 6.06 21.64
CA SER A 560 10.28 6.16 23.05
C SER A 560 10.02 4.78 23.67
N ASN A 561 9.31 3.89 22.96
CA ASN A 561 9.11 2.50 23.40
C ASN A 561 10.43 1.72 23.54
N SER A 562 11.41 2.00 22.68
CA SER A 562 12.70 1.32 22.59
C SER A 562 13.74 1.86 23.56
N ALA A 563 13.60 3.12 23.96
CA ALA A 563 14.59 3.85 24.76
C ALA A 563 14.99 3.18 26.10
N PRO A 564 14.08 2.49 26.84
CA PRO A 564 14.44 1.74 28.05
C PRO A 564 15.45 0.61 27.83
N TYR A 565 15.72 0.23 26.59
CA TYR A 565 16.61 -0.86 26.22
C TYR A 565 17.88 -0.40 25.49
N PHE A 566 18.07 0.90 25.28
CA PHE A 566 19.24 1.41 24.59
C PHE A 566 20.48 1.33 25.45
N LYS A 567 21.48 0.56 24.99
CA LYS A 567 22.75 0.35 25.63
C LYS A 567 23.91 0.54 24.66
N ASN A 568 24.99 1.14 25.13
CA ASN A 568 26.25 1.30 24.41
C ASN A 568 26.07 1.91 23.02
N LEU A 569 25.23 2.94 22.91
CA LEU A 569 24.99 3.62 21.65
C LEU A 569 26.26 4.23 21.10
N THR A 570 26.48 4.04 19.82
CA THR A 570 27.61 4.63 19.11
C THR A 570 27.56 6.16 19.14
N VAL A 571 28.72 6.81 18.97
CA VAL A 571 28.79 8.28 18.85
C VAL A 571 27.85 8.81 17.76
N ILE A 572 27.73 8.08 16.64
CA ILE A 572 26.87 8.48 15.51
C ILE A 572 25.40 8.45 15.94
N ALA A 573 24.92 7.35 16.52
CA ALA A 573 23.53 7.23 16.94
C ALA A 573 23.17 8.25 18.05
N SER A 574 24.08 8.44 19.02
CA SER A 574 23.92 9.44 20.08
C SER A 574 23.83 10.86 19.49
N THR A 575 24.69 11.21 18.56
CA THR A 575 24.66 12.49 17.85
C THR A 575 23.34 12.67 17.07
N ARG A 576 22.82 11.62 16.42
CA ARG A 576 21.55 11.65 15.67
C ARG A 576 20.36 11.87 16.60
N LEU A 577 20.33 11.23 17.76
CA LEU A 577 19.30 11.49 18.78
C LEU A 577 19.27 12.96 19.22
N LEU A 578 20.43 13.53 19.51
CA LEU A 578 20.52 14.95 19.89
C LEU A 578 20.16 15.88 18.73
N GLN A 579 20.52 15.52 17.49
CA GLN A 579 20.11 16.28 16.31
C GLN A 579 18.58 16.26 16.10
N LEU A 580 17.91 15.12 16.33
CA LEU A 580 16.44 15.05 16.34
C LEU A 580 15.85 15.93 17.43
N MET A 581 16.38 15.85 18.65
CA MET A 581 15.96 16.70 19.77
C MET A 581 16.09 18.18 19.42
N ASN A 582 17.24 18.62 18.90
CA ASN A 582 17.48 19.99 18.47
C ASN A 582 16.56 20.43 17.32
N SER A 583 16.24 19.53 16.42
CA SER A 583 15.32 19.83 15.31
C SER A 583 13.88 20.06 15.80
N PHE A 584 13.42 19.24 16.75
CA PHE A 584 12.07 19.37 17.32
C PHE A 584 11.97 20.50 18.35
N SER A 585 13.07 20.91 18.96
CA SER A 585 13.11 22.09 19.85
C SER A 585 13.20 23.42 19.11
N ASN A 586 13.37 23.40 17.77
CA ASN A 586 13.46 24.62 16.97
C ASN A 586 12.14 25.42 17.03
N PRO A 587 12.17 26.72 17.39
CA PRO A 587 10.97 27.54 17.49
C PRO A 587 10.09 27.57 16.23
N LEU A 588 10.70 27.56 15.05
CA LEU A 588 9.94 27.52 13.79
C LEU A 588 9.18 26.21 13.64
N PHE A 589 9.77 25.09 14.04
CA PHE A 589 9.11 23.80 14.01
C PHE A 589 7.98 23.75 15.06
N LEU A 590 8.27 24.10 16.31
CA LEU A 590 7.31 24.06 17.41
C LEU A 590 6.07 24.91 17.16
N LEU A 591 6.24 26.11 16.59
CA LEU A 591 5.15 27.06 16.39
C LEU A 591 4.42 26.88 15.04
N SER A 592 4.88 25.96 14.17
CA SER A 592 4.27 25.78 12.84
C SER A 592 3.06 24.87 12.80
N ASP A 593 2.85 24.01 13.82
CA ASP A 593 1.75 23.05 13.85
C ASP A 593 1.36 22.71 15.29
N GLU A 594 0.07 22.52 15.53
CA GLU A 594 -0.47 22.22 16.86
C GLU A 594 0.09 20.91 17.46
N GLY A 595 0.36 19.92 16.61
CA GLY A 595 0.85 18.59 17.01
C GLY A 595 2.36 18.50 17.24
N HIS A 596 3.15 19.50 16.80
CA HIS A 596 4.61 19.43 16.88
C HIS A 596 5.19 19.38 18.30
N PRO A 597 4.68 20.11 19.31
CA PRO A 597 5.18 19.99 20.68
C PRO A 597 5.12 18.58 21.26
N ARG A 598 4.19 17.76 20.79
CA ARG A 598 4.08 16.36 21.20
C ARG A 598 5.28 15.52 20.75
N LEU A 599 5.87 15.81 19.57
CA LEU A 599 7.09 15.14 19.12
C LEU A 599 8.28 15.48 20.04
N LEU A 600 8.37 16.75 20.47
CA LEU A 600 9.36 17.17 21.46
C LEU A 600 9.16 16.45 22.79
N PHE A 601 7.91 16.33 23.25
CA PHE A 601 7.58 15.59 24.47
C PHE A 601 8.09 14.15 24.40
N PHE A 602 7.80 13.41 23.32
CA PHE A 602 8.28 12.04 23.16
C PHE A 602 9.81 11.95 23.05
N MET A 603 10.47 12.93 22.43
CA MET A 603 11.94 12.94 22.39
C MET A 603 12.56 13.18 23.78
N LEU A 604 11.96 14.01 24.60
CA LEU A 604 12.38 14.18 26.01
C LEU A 604 12.18 12.88 26.80
N GLU A 605 11.07 12.17 26.57
CA GLU A 605 10.86 10.84 27.15
C GLU A 605 11.94 9.84 26.73
N VAL A 606 12.37 9.86 25.44
CA VAL A 606 13.50 9.02 24.98
C VAL A 606 14.75 9.29 25.81
N LEU A 607 15.13 10.56 25.96
CA LEU A 607 16.32 10.94 26.72
C LEU A 607 16.19 10.58 28.21
N ASN A 608 15.05 10.89 28.81
CA ASN A 608 14.77 10.56 30.21
C ASN A 608 14.82 9.04 30.45
N SER A 609 14.27 8.26 29.53
CA SER A 609 14.29 6.81 29.64
C SER A 609 15.71 6.25 29.59
N ILE A 610 16.58 6.78 28.71
CA ILE A 610 18.01 6.41 28.68
C ILE A 610 18.69 6.77 30.00
N ILE A 611 18.40 7.94 30.54
CA ILE A 611 18.95 8.41 31.83
C ILE A 611 18.52 7.45 32.96
N PHE A 612 17.24 7.13 33.06
CA PHE A 612 16.73 6.31 34.15
C PHE A 612 17.25 4.86 34.10
N HIS A 613 17.39 4.27 32.93
CA HIS A 613 17.68 2.85 32.83
C HIS A 613 19.16 2.55 32.56
N HIS A 614 19.85 3.40 31.77
CA HIS A 614 21.17 3.08 31.22
C HIS A 614 22.10 4.29 31.12
N VAL A 615 22.13 5.16 32.15
CA VAL A 615 22.95 6.39 32.16
C VAL A 615 24.45 6.09 31.97
N ALA A 616 24.99 5.15 32.75
CA ALA A 616 26.42 4.78 32.68
C ALA A 616 26.80 4.04 31.40
N GLU A 617 25.86 3.30 30.80
CA GLU A 617 26.09 2.55 29.57
C GLU A 617 26.01 3.43 28.30
N ASN A 618 25.55 4.71 28.41
CA ASN A 618 25.40 5.62 27.29
C ASN A 618 26.14 6.97 27.49
N PRO A 619 27.46 6.95 27.76
CA PRO A 619 28.23 8.17 28.03
C PRO A 619 28.17 9.17 26.87
N ASN A 620 28.07 8.73 25.63
CA ASN A 620 27.96 9.58 24.44
C ASN A 620 26.67 10.40 24.41
N VAL A 621 25.53 9.79 24.83
CA VAL A 621 24.25 10.50 24.92
C VAL A 621 24.30 11.55 26.02
N ILE A 622 24.83 11.18 27.21
CA ILE A 622 24.95 12.09 28.34
C ILE A 622 25.86 13.26 28.00
N TYR A 623 27.03 13.00 27.40
CA TYR A 623 27.92 14.06 26.94
C TYR A 623 27.21 15.02 25.94
N GLY A 624 26.42 14.45 25.01
CA GLY A 624 25.62 15.22 24.06
C GLY A 624 24.59 16.11 24.76
N ILE A 625 23.86 15.60 25.80
CA ILE A 625 22.92 16.37 26.60
C ILE A 625 23.63 17.54 27.29
N LEU A 626 24.78 17.31 27.96
CA LEU A 626 25.56 18.32 28.62
C LEU A 626 26.08 19.40 27.66
N THR A 627 26.47 19.01 26.47
CA THR A 627 26.91 19.95 25.43
C THR A 627 25.73 20.80 24.90
N ALA A 628 24.52 20.24 24.86
CA ALA A 628 23.30 20.92 24.41
C ALA A 628 22.51 21.58 25.58
N HIS A 629 23.09 21.75 26.80
CA HIS A 629 22.37 22.22 28.01
C HIS A 629 21.52 23.48 27.77
N LYS A 630 22.04 24.45 27.01
CA LYS A 630 21.30 25.67 26.66
C LYS A 630 19.96 25.41 25.97
N THR A 631 19.87 24.40 25.11
CA THR A 631 18.60 24.04 24.47
C THR A 631 17.55 23.63 25.48
N PHE A 632 17.92 22.90 26.52
CA PHE A 632 16.99 22.46 27.57
C PHE A 632 16.60 23.63 28.50
N GLU A 633 17.53 24.52 28.84
CA GLU A 633 17.25 25.74 29.56
C GLU A 633 16.29 26.65 28.77
N ASP A 634 16.53 26.81 27.48
CA ASP A 634 15.70 27.61 26.61
C ASP A 634 14.26 27.06 26.47
N LEU A 635 14.09 25.74 26.52
CA LEU A 635 12.77 25.07 26.52
C LEU A 635 12.05 25.31 27.86
N GLY A 636 12.76 25.26 28.99
CA GLY A 636 12.19 25.53 30.32
C GLY A 636 11.65 26.94 30.48
N THR A 637 12.16 27.88 29.68
CA THR A 637 11.75 29.31 29.71
C THR A 637 11.11 29.76 28.39
N PHE A 638 10.59 28.83 27.61
CA PHE A 638 10.05 29.11 26.26
C PHE A 638 8.74 29.90 26.33
N THR A 639 8.66 30.98 25.55
CA THR A 639 7.45 31.81 25.39
C THR A 639 7.22 32.09 23.91
N LEU A 640 5.99 32.40 23.50
CA LEU A 640 5.66 32.76 22.14
C LEU A 640 6.53 33.92 21.63
N SER A 641 6.68 34.99 22.43
CA SER A 641 7.45 36.17 22.06
C SER A 641 8.94 35.87 21.87
N ARG A 642 9.51 34.97 22.70
CA ARG A 642 10.88 34.51 22.52
C ARG A 642 11.06 33.68 21.24
N GLY A 643 10.13 32.75 20.99
CA GLY A 643 10.13 31.93 19.76
C GLY A 643 10.03 32.79 18.50
N LEU A 644 9.12 33.76 18.46
CA LEU A 644 8.95 34.67 17.32
C LEU A 644 10.19 35.56 17.06
N ARG A 645 10.85 36.04 18.14
CA ARG A 645 12.10 36.79 18.01
C ARG A 645 13.23 35.92 17.42
N GLU A 646 13.35 34.69 17.88
CA GLU A 646 14.38 33.78 17.35
C GLU A 646 14.14 33.41 15.88
N ILE A 647 12.88 33.14 15.49
CA ILE A 647 12.53 32.91 14.08
C ILE A 647 12.92 34.09 13.23
N LYS A 648 12.61 35.32 13.67
CA LYS A 648 12.97 36.56 12.97
C LYS A 648 14.48 36.73 12.86
N ARG A 649 15.22 36.43 13.93
CA ARG A 649 16.69 36.49 13.96
C ARG A 649 17.31 35.54 12.94
N VAL A 650 16.82 34.28 12.88
CA VAL A 650 17.30 33.28 11.93
C VAL A 650 16.94 33.66 10.49
N GLN A 651 15.76 34.24 10.26
CA GLN A 651 15.36 34.72 8.92
C GLN A 651 16.28 35.84 8.42
N VAL A 652 16.54 36.85 9.27
CA VAL A 652 17.44 37.96 8.95
C VAL A 652 18.86 37.45 8.68
N ALA A 653 19.37 36.54 9.51
CA ALA A 653 20.71 35.97 9.30
C ALA A 653 20.80 35.17 7.99
N LYS A 654 19.75 34.45 7.62
CA LYS A 654 19.66 33.72 6.34
C LYS A 654 19.61 34.68 5.13
N GLU A 655 18.86 35.76 5.23
CA GLU A 655 18.81 36.80 4.20
C GLU A 655 20.16 37.51 4.03
N GLU A 656 20.84 37.84 5.12
CA GLU A 656 22.18 38.42 5.07
C GLU A 656 23.20 37.48 4.42
N LEU A 657 23.15 36.17 4.76
CA LEU A 657 24.01 35.18 4.16
C LEU A 657 23.76 35.05 2.64
N ALA A 658 22.48 35.01 2.24
CA ALA A 658 22.08 35.00 0.83
C ALA A 658 22.55 36.26 0.08
N ARG A 659 22.44 37.44 0.70
CA ARG A 659 22.98 38.69 0.14
C ARG A 659 24.49 38.69 0.01
N LYS A 660 25.21 38.14 1.01
CA LYS A 660 26.68 37.98 0.96
C LYS A 660 27.10 37.03 -0.18
N GLN A 661 26.39 35.91 -0.32
CA GLN A 661 26.61 34.94 -1.43
C GLN A 661 26.31 35.55 -2.80
N ALA A 662 25.21 36.29 -2.96
CA ALA A 662 24.85 37.00 -4.19
C ALA A 662 25.85 38.11 -4.55
N ASN A 663 26.38 38.84 -3.55
CA ASN A 663 27.41 39.84 -3.75
C ASN A 663 28.77 39.22 -4.09
N SER A 664 29.13 38.07 -3.48
CA SER A 664 30.32 37.32 -3.82
C SER A 664 30.28 36.79 -5.26
N ALA A 665 29.09 36.23 -5.67
CA ALA A 665 28.88 35.79 -7.06
C ALA A 665 28.96 36.95 -8.08
N LYS A 666 28.44 38.15 -7.72
CA LYS A 666 28.57 39.33 -8.55
C LYS A 666 30.02 39.84 -8.65
N ASN A 667 30.79 39.77 -7.55
CA ASN A 667 32.18 40.19 -7.56
C ASN A 667 33.07 39.22 -8.34
N VAL A 668 32.76 37.91 -8.33
CA VAL A 668 33.45 36.95 -9.21
C VAL A 668 33.13 37.22 -10.68
N ALA A 669 31.86 37.50 -11.02
CA ALA A 669 31.48 37.86 -12.40
C ALA A 669 32.05 39.19 -12.88
N ILE A 670 32.36 40.16 -12.00
CA ILE A 670 32.98 41.45 -12.35
C ILE A 670 34.51 41.31 -12.51
N ASN A 671 35.16 40.40 -11.78
CA ASN A 671 36.59 40.14 -11.96
C ASN A 671 36.91 39.30 -13.20
N ASP A 672 36.03 38.43 -13.65
CA ASP A 672 36.22 37.67 -14.91
C ASP A 672 36.05 38.56 -16.15
N THR A 673 35.39 39.71 -16.07
CA THR A 673 35.26 40.66 -17.20
C THR A 673 36.45 41.60 -17.35
N ARG A 674 37.41 41.63 -16.43
CA ARG A 674 38.57 42.54 -16.50
C ARG A 674 39.86 41.93 -16.96
N ASN A 675 40.00 40.61 -17.13
CA ASN A 675 41.24 39.92 -17.50
C ASN A 675 41.17 39.03 -18.76
N SER A 676 40.26 39.31 -19.71
CA SER A 676 40.29 38.65 -21.01
C SER A 676 41.02 39.48 -22.05
N SER A 677 42.34 39.24 -22.16
CA SER A 677 43.12 39.56 -23.40
C SER A 677 42.81 38.45 -24.43
N GLU A 678 42.65 38.83 -25.70
CA GLU A 678 42.22 38.02 -26.83
C GLU A 678 42.95 36.67 -27.05
N ALA A 679 44.12 36.45 -26.45
CA ALA A 679 44.90 35.21 -26.55
C ALA A 679 44.41 34.07 -25.63
N GLY A 680 43.53 34.34 -24.64
CA GLY A 680 42.92 33.37 -23.74
C GLY A 680 41.62 32.76 -24.28
N ALA A 681 40.95 33.45 -25.19
CA ALA A 681 39.60 33.08 -25.66
C ALA A 681 39.61 31.85 -26.60
N GLU A 682 40.68 31.63 -27.36
CA GLU A 682 40.79 30.52 -28.30
C GLU A 682 41.18 29.21 -27.59
N LYS A 683 41.96 29.30 -26.51
CA LYS A 683 42.36 28.16 -25.67
C LYS A 683 41.22 27.74 -24.73
N ALA A 684 40.37 28.67 -24.32
CA ALA A 684 39.17 28.39 -23.53
C ALA A 684 38.10 27.69 -24.37
N ARG A 685 37.91 28.06 -25.66
CA ARG A 685 36.98 27.40 -26.57
C ARG A 685 37.37 25.95 -26.89
N LEU A 686 38.66 25.64 -26.99
CA LEU A 686 39.14 24.29 -27.21
C LEU A 686 38.98 23.41 -25.95
N LEU A 687 39.15 23.97 -24.75
CA LEU A 687 38.91 23.28 -23.49
C LEU A 687 37.44 23.15 -23.14
N GLU A 688 36.55 24.03 -23.62
CA GLU A 688 35.11 23.89 -23.49
C GLU A 688 34.53 22.80 -24.39
N SER A 689 35.11 22.56 -25.58
CA SER A 689 34.70 21.48 -26.47
C SER A 689 35.00 20.09 -25.90
N GLU A 690 36.11 19.95 -25.19
CA GLU A 690 36.51 18.70 -24.52
C GLU A 690 35.73 18.49 -23.20
N ARG A 691 35.37 19.56 -22.49
CA ARG A 691 34.50 19.49 -21.30
C ARG A 691 33.02 19.25 -21.62
N HIS A 692 32.59 19.61 -22.82
CA HIS A 692 31.19 19.38 -23.24
C HIS A 692 30.92 17.89 -23.50
N ASP A 693 31.90 17.08 -23.81
CA ASP A 693 31.75 15.64 -23.98
C ASP A 693 31.81 14.86 -22.66
N GLU A 694 32.49 15.36 -21.63
CA GLU A 694 32.49 14.73 -20.30
C GLU A 694 31.36 15.22 -19.39
N SER A 695 30.89 16.48 -19.55
CA SER A 695 29.78 17.04 -18.77
C SER A 695 28.42 16.50 -19.21
N ARG A 696 28.31 15.94 -20.41
CA ARG A 696 27.05 15.33 -20.89
C ARG A 696 26.70 14.03 -20.21
N LYS A 697 27.60 13.50 -19.39
CA LYS A 697 27.37 12.30 -18.56
C LYS A 697 27.09 12.59 -17.08
N GLN A 698 27.14 13.84 -16.62
CA GLN A 698 26.97 14.17 -15.19
C GLN A 698 25.99 15.29 -14.83
N SER A 699 25.30 15.90 -15.80
CA SER A 699 24.39 17.03 -15.53
C SER A 699 22.95 16.86 -16.03
N GLU A 700 22.38 15.66 -15.90
CA GLU A 700 20.94 15.45 -16.11
C GLU A 700 20.08 15.60 -14.85
N ASP A 701 20.65 16.12 -13.77
CA ASP A 701 19.92 16.31 -12.52
C ASP A 701 20.03 17.76 -12.03
N LEU A 702 19.33 18.71 -12.65
CA LEU A 702 18.76 19.90 -12.00
C LEU A 702 17.99 20.77 -13.00
N PRO A 703 16.67 20.86 -12.93
CA PRO A 703 15.95 22.00 -13.45
C PRO A 703 15.55 22.92 -12.30
N GLY A 704 16.21 24.07 -12.20
CA GLY A 704 15.67 25.22 -11.53
C GLY A 704 14.56 25.86 -12.40
N GLY A 705 13.43 26.10 -11.81
CA GLY A 705 12.31 26.77 -12.44
C GLY A 705 11.08 26.73 -11.55
N SER A 706 10.92 27.76 -10.74
CA SER A 706 9.69 28.01 -10.01
C SER A 706 8.53 28.26 -10.97
N PRO A 707 7.38 27.67 -10.77
CA PRO A 707 6.12 28.25 -11.17
C PRO A 707 5.28 28.65 -9.94
N ARG A 708 4.64 29.78 -10.08
CA ARG A 708 3.65 30.33 -9.17
C ARG A 708 2.50 29.37 -8.89
N PRO A 709 1.84 29.47 -7.73
CA PRO A 709 0.79 28.55 -7.34
C PRO A 709 -0.48 28.82 -8.14
N ILE A 710 -1.07 27.78 -8.66
CA ILE A 710 -2.48 27.70 -9.03
C ILE A 710 -3.14 26.77 -8.02
N ASP A 711 -4.13 27.34 -7.40
CA ASP A 711 -5.05 26.84 -6.42
C ASP A 711 -5.79 25.62 -6.97
N GLU A 712 -5.58 24.43 -6.37
CA GLU A 712 -6.52 23.34 -6.49
C GLU A 712 -6.61 22.60 -5.18
N GLY A 713 -7.83 22.67 -4.65
CA GLY A 713 -8.28 22.28 -3.34
C GLY A 713 -8.04 20.83 -2.94
N GLY A 714 -7.66 20.74 -1.72
CA GLY A 714 -7.28 19.53 -1.03
C GLY A 714 -8.39 18.52 -0.77
N VAL A 715 -7.96 17.30 -0.71
CA VAL A 715 -8.65 16.20 -0.03
C VAL A 715 -7.77 15.63 1.09
N GLU A 716 -6.48 15.97 1.13
CA GLU A 716 -5.56 15.43 2.15
C GLU A 716 -5.60 16.14 3.52
N GLN A 717 -6.32 17.26 3.65
CA GLN A 717 -6.28 18.07 4.88
C GLN A 717 -7.25 17.63 5.99
N ALA A 718 -8.19 16.72 5.70
CA ALA A 718 -9.16 16.28 6.70
C ALA A 718 -8.64 15.17 7.64
N GLU A 719 -7.60 14.42 7.25
CA GLU A 719 -7.17 13.25 8.01
C GLU A 719 -6.24 13.56 9.18
N ASP A 720 -5.38 14.57 9.08
CA ASP A 720 -4.43 14.90 10.15
C ASP A 720 -5.09 15.54 11.39
N SER A 721 -6.25 16.20 11.22
CA SER A 721 -6.96 16.81 12.35
C SER A 721 -7.73 15.80 13.20
N VAL A 722 -8.11 14.64 12.66
CA VAL A 722 -8.88 13.62 13.38
C VAL A 722 -7.99 12.79 14.30
N MET A 723 -6.74 12.49 13.91
CA MET A 723 -5.81 11.73 14.75
C MET A 723 -5.35 12.49 16.00
N THR A 724 -5.28 13.81 15.92
CA THR A 724 -4.88 14.64 17.07
C THR A 724 -5.98 14.77 18.12
N ARG A 725 -7.25 14.68 17.72
CA ARG A 725 -8.40 14.77 18.64
C ARG A 725 -8.64 13.54 19.51
N THR A 726 -8.21 12.35 19.07
CA THR A 726 -8.52 11.09 19.77
C THR A 726 -7.61 10.80 20.95
N LEU A 727 -6.56 11.59 21.19
CA LEU A 727 -5.57 11.32 22.23
C LEU A 727 -5.58 12.33 23.38
N MET A 728 -6.49 13.29 23.38
CA MET A 728 -6.69 14.21 24.48
C MET A 728 -8.17 14.17 24.89
N SER A 729 -8.49 13.41 25.89
CA SER A 729 -9.72 13.50 26.68
C SER A 729 -9.43 13.92 28.09
N PRO A 730 -10.42 14.36 28.79
CA PRO A 730 -10.91 15.71 28.91
C PRO A 730 -11.03 16.12 30.40
N THR A 731 -11.34 17.33 30.63
CA THR A 731 -12.37 17.60 31.66
C THR A 731 -12.88 19.02 31.54
N SER A 732 -14.17 19.07 31.58
CA SER A 732 -15.15 20.04 32.08
C SER A 732 -15.41 21.29 31.25
N GLU A 733 -16.62 21.25 30.73
CA GLU A 733 -17.77 22.15 30.92
C GLU A 733 -17.66 23.63 30.62
N ALA A 734 -18.58 24.01 29.77
CA ALA A 734 -19.42 25.20 29.74
C ALA A 734 -19.31 26.06 28.48
N ALA A 735 -20.35 25.95 27.65
CA ALA A 735 -20.79 27.00 26.70
C ALA A 735 -21.47 28.16 27.51
N PRO A 736 -21.85 29.34 26.93
CA PRO A 736 -22.50 29.48 25.65
C PRO A 736 -22.25 30.81 24.85
N SER A 737 -22.80 30.77 23.61
CA SER A 737 -23.53 31.81 22.86
C SER A 737 -22.81 32.96 22.13
N ALA A 738 -22.97 32.86 20.85
CA ALA A 738 -23.40 33.79 19.80
C ALA A 738 -23.23 35.30 19.99
N ALA A 739 -22.65 35.94 18.95
CA ALA A 739 -23.30 37.04 18.23
C ALA A 739 -22.48 37.47 17.01
N SER A 740 -23.20 37.63 15.94
CA SER A 740 -22.92 38.21 14.63
C SER A 740 -22.46 39.63 14.67
N ALA A 741 -21.62 40.07 13.73
CA ALA A 741 -21.77 41.33 13.04
C ALA A 741 -20.77 41.53 11.87
N THR A 742 -21.30 42.06 10.83
CA THR A 742 -20.85 42.41 9.49
C THR A 742 -19.86 43.60 9.43
N PRO A 743 -19.27 43.87 8.22
CA PRO A 743 -18.07 44.73 8.08
C PRO A 743 -18.41 46.18 7.73
N ALA A 744 -17.50 47.07 8.01
CA ALA A 744 -17.46 48.40 7.43
C ALA A 744 -16.03 48.97 7.29
N SER A 745 -15.65 49.14 6.06
CA SER A 745 -15.14 50.28 5.29
C SER A 745 -13.98 51.14 5.86
N GLU A 746 -13.07 51.39 4.94
CA GLU A 746 -11.87 52.18 4.90
C GLU A 746 -12.04 53.67 5.23
N LYS A 747 -10.88 54.27 5.51
CA LYS A 747 -10.40 55.67 5.46
C LYS A 747 -10.41 56.48 6.73
N ALA A 748 -9.21 56.75 7.20
CA ALA A 748 -8.65 58.10 7.28
C ALA A 748 -7.23 58.16 7.83
N ARG A 749 -6.35 58.88 7.12
CA ARG A 749 -5.02 59.35 7.53
C ARG A 749 -5.07 60.32 8.70
N GLY A 750 -4.11 60.20 9.58
CA GLY A 750 -3.81 61.27 10.55
C GLY A 750 -2.58 60.93 11.42
N LYS A 751 -1.50 61.69 11.19
CA LYS A 751 -0.29 61.71 12.02
C LYS A 751 -0.65 62.18 13.42
N MET A 752 -0.22 61.41 14.48
CA MET A 752 0.22 62.03 15.76
C MET A 752 1.14 61.05 16.51
N LYS A 753 2.34 61.53 16.81
CA LYS A 753 3.26 60.92 17.77
C LYS A 753 2.65 61.09 19.18
N ALA A 754 2.31 59.93 19.82
CA ALA A 754 2.13 59.85 21.23
C ALA A 754 2.84 58.57 21.72
N ARG A 755 3.85 58.76 22.56
CA ARG A 755 4.38 57.68 23.42
C ARG A 755 3.24 57.22 24.33
N ARG A 756 2.57 56.14 23.94
CA ARG A 756 1.68 55.39 24.83
C ARG A 756 2.44 54.18 25.34
N SER A 757 2.45 54.00 26.65
CA SER A 757 2.77 52.73 27.29
C SER A 757 1.85 51.69 26.68
N MET A 758 2.42 50.75 25.92
CA MET A 758 1.63 49.67 25.26
C MET A 758 1.07 48.82 26.42
N SER A 759 -0.26 48.75 26.51
CA SER A 759 -0.95 47.83 27.40
C SER A 759 -0.63 46.39 27.03
N LEU A 760 -0.70 45.50 28.00
CA LEU A 760 -0.43 44.04 27.83
C LEU A 760 -1.25 43.45 26.65
N ASP A 761 -2.49 43.93 26.47
CA ASP A 761 -3.39 43.46 25.40
C ASP A 761 -2.94 43.85 23.97
N THR A 762 -2.21 44.93 23.83
CA THR A 762 -1.67 45.38 22.55
C THR A 762 -0.45 44.56 22.14
N ILE A 763 0.34 44.07 23.10
CA ILE A 763 1.48 43.20 22.86
C ILE A 763 0.99 41.82 22.37
N THR A 764 -0.04 41.27 23.02
CA THR A 764 -0.62 39.98 22.65
C THR A 764 -1.28 40.01 21.25
N SER A 765 -1.88 41.15 20.87
CA SER A 765 -2.46 41.31 19.53
C SER A 765 -1.39 41.38 18.41
N LEU A 766 -0.28 42.05 18.66
CA LEU A 766 0.86 42.14 17.74
C LEU A 766 1.59 40.78 17.60
N GLU A 767 1.74 40.06 18.70
CA GLU A 767 2.29 38.72 18.68
C GLU A 767 1.40 37.75 17.89
N ARG A 768 0.08 37.83 18.02
CA ARG A 768 -0.88 37.05 17.26
C ARG A 768 -0.82 37.35 15.74
N ILE A 769 -0.69 38.65 15.37
CA ILE A 769 -0.51 39.05 13.97
C ILE A 769 0.82 38.54 13.44
N ALA A 770 1.91 38.60 14.22
CA ALA A 770 3.21 38.05 13.81
C ALA A 770 3.19 36.51 13.69
N ALA A 771 2.45 35.84 14.54
CA ALA A 771 2.32 34.38 14.54
C ALA A 771 1.43 33.87 13.40
N SER A 772 0.52 34.69 12.88
CA SER A 772 -0.43 34.26 11.81
C SER A 772 0.24 33.83 10.51
N GLY A 773 1.47 34.25 10.23
CA GLY A 773 2.24 33.83 9.06
C GLY A 773 3.17 32.61 9.27
N ILE A 774 3.17 32.02 10.48
CA ILE A 774 4.08 30.93 10.87
C ILE A 774 3.38 29.59 10.85
N GLY A 775 2.12 29.55 11.28
CA GLY A 775 1.32 28.33 11.34
C GLY A 775 0.95 27.78 9.97
N ARG A 776 0.89 26.46 9.87
CA ARG A 776 0.40 25.72 8.68
C ARG A 776 -1.12 25.53 8.81
N ASN A 777 -1.79 25.39 7.66
CA ASN A 777 -3.23 25.08 7.60
C ASN A 777 -4.13 26.06 8.39
N GLY A 778 -3.72 27.34 8.50
CA GLY A 778 -4.48 28.35 9.24
C GLY A 778 -4.29 28.30 10.76
N PHE A 779 -3.40 27.45 11.28
CA PHE A 779 -3.06 27.42 12.70
C PHE A 779 -2.32 28.70 13.10
N ILE A 780 -2.75 29.34 14.17
CA ILE A 780 -2.11 30.54 14.75
C ILE A 780 -1.70 30.22 16.18
N PRO A 781 -0.40 30.10 16.48
CA PRO A 781 0.07 29.83 17.83
C PRO A 781 -0.28 31.01 18.76
N THR A 782 -0.77 30.69 19.96
CA THR A 782 -1.07 31.68 21.03
C THR A 782 -0.19 31.43 22.25
N GLN A 783 -0.03 32.46 23.12
CA GLN A 783 0.76 32.30 24.36
C GLN A 783 0.13 31.26 25.29
N GLU A 784 -1.18 31.22 25.40
CA GLU A 784 -1.91 30.26 26.22
C GLU A 784 -1.63 28.81 25.74
N TRP A 785 -1.72 28.58 24.43
CA TRP A 785 -1.37 27.30 23.86
C TRP A 785 0.12 26.95 24.08
N VAL A 786 1.05 27.90 23.93
CA VAL A 786 2.47 27.68 24.27
C VAL A 786 2.63 27.30 25.73
N THR A 787 1.98 28.00 26.65
CA THR A 787 2.05 27.70 28.07
C THR A 787 1.50 26.32 28.41
N SER A 788 0.41 25.89 27.75
CA SER A 788 -0.24 24.61 28.03
C SER A 788 0.67 23.40 27.77
N TRP A 789 1.46 23.41 26.72
CA TRP A 789 2.38 22.30 26.47
C TRP A 789 3.76 22.49 27.09
N GLN A 790 4.24 23.71 27.22
CA GLN A 790 5.56 24.02 27.77
C GLN A 790 5.67 23.58 29.25
N GLN A 791 4.63 23.86 30.05
CA GLN A 791 4.57 23.40 31.44
C GLN A 791 4.49 21.87 31.59
N GLY A 792 4.00 21.17 30.56
CA GLY A 792 3.90 19.72 30.55
C GLY A 792 5.15 19.00 30.03
N LEU A 793 6.20 19.69 29.62
CA LEU A 793 7.42 19.04 29.13
C LEU A 793 8.18 18.34 30.28
N PRO A 794 8.58 17.07 30.09
CA PRO A 794 9.30 16.32 31.14
C PRO A 794 10.80 16.69 31.17
N LEU A 795 11.12 17.94 31.57
CA LEU A 795 12.47 18.48 31.57
C LEU A 795 13.23 18.17 32.87
N ASP A 796 12.56 17.87 33.96
CA ASP A 796 13.14 17.77 35.30
C ASP A 796 14.31 16.81 35.38
N THR A 797 14.17 15.59 34.78
CA THR A 797 15.22 14.56 34.80
C THR A 797 16.48 15.03 34.06
N VAL A 798 16.32 15.58 32.87
CA VAL A 798 17.44 16.08 32.06
C VAL A 798 18.12 17.27 32.79
N MET A 799 17.33 18.16 33.37
CA MET A 799 17.87 19.33 34.10
C MET A 799 18.63 18.92 35.36
N LEU A 800 18.16 17.90 36.12
CA LEU A 800 18.89 17.32 37.25
C LEU A 800 20.25 16.76 36.79
N VAL A 801 20.29 16.02 35.69
CA VAL A 801 21.56 15.50 35.15
C VAL A 801 22.51 16.64 34.75
N ILE A 802 21.97 17.68 34.09
CA ILE A 802 22.78 18.84 33.69
C ILE A 802 23.34 19.55 34.93
N SER A 803 22.50 19.84 35.94
CA SER A 803 22.94 20.54 37.15
C SER A 803 24.00 19.78 37.94
N GLU A 804 23.92 18.44 37.96
CA GLU A 804 24.85 17.58 38.71
C GLU A 804 26.16 17.34 37.96
N LEU A 805 26.13 17.13 36.66
CA LEU A 805 27.28 16.66 35.89
C LEU A 805 28.03 17.79 35.15
N LEU A 806 27.37 18.86 34.75
CA LEU A 806 28.00 19.93 33.97
C LEU A 806 29.14 20.64 34.77
N PRO A 807 28.98 20.99 36.07
CA PRO A 807 30.08 21.57 36.84
C PRO A 807 31.27 20.63 36.97
N LYS A 808 31.00 19.32 37.19
CA LYS A 808 32.05 18.32 37.33
C LYS A 808 32.89 18.14 36.06
N ILE A 809 32.23 18.17 34.90
CA ILE A 809 32.95 18.12 33.63
C ILE A 809 33.76 19.37 33.36
N GLN A 810 33.22 20.56 33.71
CA GLN A 810 33.95 21.82 33.56
C GLN A 810 35.18 21.84 34.47
N GLU A 811 35.09 21.33 35.67
CA GLU A 811 36.24 21.19 36.59
C GLU A 811 37.29 20.21 36.08
N LEU A 812 36.86 19.04 35.53
CA LEU A 812 37.75 18.07 34.91
C LEU A 812 38.51 18.66 33.69
N GLN A 813 37.82 19.44 32.89
CA GLN A 813 38.39 20.13 31.74
C GLN A 813 39.38 21.25 32.19
N ALA A 814 39.05 22.03 33.21
CA ALA A 814 39.87 23.07 33.76
C ALA A 814 41.14 22.54 34.45
N SER A 815 41.07 21.40 35.09
CA SER A 815 42.23 20.78 35.78
C SER A 815 43.30 20.20 34.86
N ARG A 816 43.14 20.31 33.56
CA ARG A 816 44.04 19.75 32.49
C ARG A 816 44.40 18.28 32.68
N LYS A 817 43.73 17.55 33.56
CA LYS A 817 43.95 16.12 33.79
C LYS A 817 43.35 15.23 32.68
N VAL A 818 42.37 15.79 31.95
CA VAL A 818 41.66 15.04 30.90
C VAL A 818 41.47 15.99 29.71
N ASN A 819 42.43 15.96 28.78
CA ASN A 819 42.34 16.70 27.51
C ASN A 819 41.72 15.87 26.37
N SER A 820 41.34 14.61 26.63
CA SER A 820 40.77 13.74 25.62
C SER A 820 39.27 13.45 25.88
N THR A 821 38.52 13.40 24.81
CA THR A 821 37.09 13.01 24.86
C THR A 821 36.87 11.61 25.46
N SER A 822 37.87 10.72 25.40
CA SER A 822 37.81 9.38 26.01
C SER A 822 37.78 9.44 27.51
N GLY A 823 38.56 10.31 28.16
CA GLY A 823 38.57 10.45 29.63
C GLY A 823 37.28 11.03 30.17
N ILE A 824 36.56 11.86 29.41
CA ILE A 824 35.22 12.32 29.78
C ILE A 824 34.22 11.18 29.66
N ALA A 825 34.33 10.36 28.62
CA ALA A 825 33.46 9.20 28.44
C ALA A 825 33.69 8.18 29.58
N ASP A 826 34.93 7.92 29.96
CA ASP A 826 35.27 7.03 31.07
C ASP A 826 34.70 7.53 32.39
N PHE A 827 34.80 8.85 32.65
CA PHE A 827 34.16 9.48 33.82
C PHE A 827 32.65 9.27 33.80
N LEU A 828 31.97 9.59 32.69
CA LEU A 828 30.53 9.43 32.55
C LEU A 828 30.06 7.99 32.68
N SER A 829 30.86 7.01 32.24
CA SER A 829 30.57 5.58 32.42
C SER A 829 30.66 5.12 33.87
N SER A 830 31.39 5.86 34.75
CA SER A 830 31.53 5.56 36.17
C SER A 830 30.45 6.27 37.02
N VAL A 831 29.62 7.12 36.42
CA VAL A 831 28.64 7.94 37.15
C VAL A 831 27.49 7.11 37.71
N ASN A 832 27.19 7.29 38.98
CA ASN A 832 25.97 6.77 39.59
C ASN A 832 25.11 7.96 40.06
N LEU A 833 23.91 8.07 39.47
CA LEU A 833 22.95 9.13 39.77
C LEU A 833 21.74 8.65 40.61
N GLN A 834 21.77 7.43 41.14
CA GLN A 834 20.63 6.87 41.89
C GLN A 834 20.19 7.75 43.10
N HIS A 835 21.10 8.53 43.67
CA HIS A 835 20.81 9.45 44.79
C HIS A 835 20.24 10.79 44.35
N VAL A 836 20.32 11.12 43.03
CA VAL A 836 19.84 12.40 42.48
C VAL A 836 18.54 12.22 41.76
N LEU A 837 18.41 11.11 41.05
CA LEU A 837 17.25 10.83 40.20
C LEU A 837 16.06 10.33 41.07
N PRO A 838 14.83 10.71 40.71
CA PRO A 838 13.63 10.11 41.30
C PRO A 838 13.54 8.61 40.93
N SER A 839 12.59 7.89 41.57
CA SER A 839 12.34 6.49 41.27
C SER A 839 12.01 6.30 39.77
N THR A 840 12.59 5.26 39.15
CA THR A 840 12.37 4.96 37.75
C THR A 840 10.88 4.74 37.46
N PRO A 841 10.28 5.48 36.53
CA PRO A 841 8.87 5.28 36.17
C PRO A 841 8.64 3.94 35.49
N PRO A 842 7.45 3.35 35.62
CA PRO A 842 7.13 2.11 34.92
C PRO A 842 7.16 2.30 33.39
N ILE A 843 7.64 1.30 32.67
CA ILE A 843 7.66 1.30 31.21
C ILE A 843 6.23 1.06 30.71
N ILE A 844 5.64 2.07 30.08
CA ILE A 844 4.30 2.00 29.49
C ILE A 844 4.43 2.17 27.98
N PRO A 845 4.52 1.06 27.21
CA PRO A 845 4.69 1.14 25.77
C PRO A 845 3.41 1.62 25.08
N ARG A 846 3.56 2.48 24.06
CA ARG A 846 2.45 3.05 23.29
C ARG A 846 2.27 2.27 22.00
N LYS A 847 1.25 1.41 21.97
CA LYS A 847 0.85 0.64 20.76
C LYS A 847 0.13 1.54 19.77
N PHE A 848 0.16 1.14 18.50
CA PHE A 848 -0.72 1.71 17.49
C PHE A 848 -2.17 1.30 17.80
N MET A 849 -3.06 2.26 17.82
CA MET A 849 -4.49 2.04 18.09
C MET A 849 -5.29 2.30 16.83
N TRP A 850 -6.12 1.33 16.44
CA TRP A 850 -7.01 1.47 15.30
C TRP A 850 -8.16 2.43 15.60
N SER A 851 -8.47 3.26 14.62
CA SER A 851 -9.67 4.10 14.57
C SER A 851 -10.38 3.88 13.24
N ASP A 852 -11.63 4.31 13.12
CA ASP A 852 -12.36 4.24 11.87
C ASP A 852 -11.60 4.92 10.73
N ALA A 853 -11.02 6.08 10.99
CA ALA A 853 -10.20 6.80 10.01
C ALA A 853 -8.98 6.00 9.58
N SER A 854 -8.30 5.29 10.49
CA SER A 854 -7.13 4.47 10.14
C SER A 854 -7.51 3.21 9.36
N ILE A 855 -8.70 2.64 9.62
CA ILE A 855 -9.22 1.51 8.83
C ILE A 855 -9.55 1.99 7.41
N VAL A 856 -10.30 3.08 7.26
CA VAL A 856 -10.63 3.66 5.95
C VAL A 856 -9.36 4.02 5.18
N TRP A 857 -8.36 4.60 5.85
CA TRP A 857 -7.07 4.90 5.25
C TRP A 857 -6.35 3.65 4.74
N LEU A 858 -6.30 2.57 5.54
CA LEU A 858 -5.63 1.33 5.10
C LEU A 858 -6.38 0.65 3.95
N THR A 859 -7.71 0.61 4.01
CA THR A 859 -8.55 0.14 2.90
C THR A 859 -8.26 0.95 1.62
N SER A 860 -8.14 2.28 1.74
CA SER A 860 -7.79 3.15 0.62
C SER A 860 -6.37 2.90 0.10
N LEU A 861 -5.41 2.61 0.97
CA LEU A 861 -4.05 2.23 0.57
C LEU A 861 -4.03 0.91 -0.22
N ILE A 862 -4.71 -0.12 0.30
CA ILE A 862 -4.79 -1.44 -0.36
C ILE A 862 -5.40 -1.30 -1.75
N TRP A 863 -6.58 -0.69 -1.85
CA TRP A 863 -7.24 -0.49 -3.15
C TRP A 863 -6.46 0.47 -4.05
N GLY A 864 -5.73 1.42 -3.46
CA GLY A 864 -4.82 2.31 -4.18
C GLY A 864 -3.68 1.57 -4.87
N GLU A 865 -3.01 0.66 -4.18
CA GLU A 865 -1.96 -0.20 -4.78
C GLU A 865 -2.53 -1.11 -5.86
N ILE A 866 -3.70 -1.74 -5.61
CA ILE A 866 -4.39 -2.57 -6.60
C ILE A 866 -4.78 -1.73 -7.83
N TYR A 867 -5.26 -0.49 -7.63
CA TYR A 867 -5.62 0.42 -8.70
C TYR A 867 -4.42 0.79 -9.58
N VAL A 868 -3.27 1.09 -8.99
CA VAL A 868 -2.04 1.39 -9.74
C VAL A 868 -1.60 0.19 -10.58
N HIS A 869 -1.62 -1.02 -10.01
CA HIS A 869 -1.31 -2.24 -10.74
C HIS A 869 -2.34 -2.54 -11.84
N GLY A 870 -3.60 -2.19 -11.61
CA GLY A 870 -4.71 -2.35 -12.56
C GLY A 870 -4.76 -1.32 -13.69
N MET A 871 -3.85 -0.35 -13.76
CA MET A 871 -3.78 0.67 -14.83
C MET A 871 -3.07 0.18 -16.10
N THR A 872 -3.04 -1.12 -16.32
CA THR A 872 -2.56 -1.75 -17.56
C THR A 872 -3.67 -1.84 -18.61
N PRO A 873 -3.37 -2.10 -19.89
CA PRO A 873 -4.39 -2.29 -20.91
C PRO A 873 -5.44 -3.37 -20.61
N LEU A 874 -5.07 -4.39 -19.83
CA LEU A 874 -5.95 -5.47 -19.36
C LEU A 874 -6.38 -5.29 -17.91
N GLY A 875 -6.13 -4.13 -17.33
CA GLY A 875 -6.47 -3.83 -15.93
C GLY A 875 -7.97 -3.63 -15.72
N ILE A 876 -8.41 -3.87 -14.50
CA ILE A 876 -9.82 -3.84 -14.07
C ILE A 876 -10.52 -2.53 -14.48
N TRP A 877 -9.85 -1.39 -14.24
CA TRP A 877 -10.45 -0.06 -14.47
C TRP A 877 -10.00 0.62 -15.75
N ASN A 878 -9.31 -0.11 -16.65
CA ASN A 878 -8.87 0.47 -17.91
C ASN A 878 -10.07 0.98 -18.73
N ALA A 879 -9.99 2.24 -19.17
CA ALA A 879 -11.02 2.96 -19.92
C ALA A 879 -12.37 3.11 -19.17
N THR A 880 -12.44 2.83 -17.86
CA THR A 880 -13.56 3.22 -16.99
C THR A 880 -13.39 4.67 -16.54
N ASN A 881 -14.44 5.26 -15.94
CA ASN A 881 -14.38 6.59 -15.34
C ASN A 881 -13.96 6.58 -13.88
N VAL A 882 -13.67 5.40 -13.34
CA VAL A 882 -13.21 5.26 -11.95
C VAL A 882 -11.88 5.98 -11.77
N ARG A 883 -11.83 6.91 -10.81
CA ARG A 883 -10.65 7.68 -10.46
C ARG A 883 -10.52 7.70 -8.94
N LEU A 884 -9.68 6.83 -8.40
CA LEU A 884 -9.37 6.82 -6.96
C LEU A 884 -8.43 7.98 -6.62
N PHE A 885 -7.47 8.26 -7.51
CA PHE A 885 -6.53 9.39 -7.41
C PHE A 885 -5.87 9.64 -8.77
N TYR A 886 -5.24 10.81 -8.90
CA TYR A 886 -4.45 11.12 -10.09
C TYR A 886 -3.10 10.44 -10.04
N VAL A 887 -2.86 9.49 -10.92
CA VAL A 887 -1.51 8.97 -11.18
C VAL A 887 -0.78 9.97 -12.08
N LYS A 888 0.05 10.81 -11.49
CA LYS A 888 0.97 11.65 -12.27
C LYS A 888 2.02 10.71 -12.90
N HIS A 889 1.78 10.30 -14.14
CA HIS A 889 2.86 9.70 -14.92
C HIS A 889 3.91 10.77 -15.13
N THR A 890 5.11 10.56 -14.63
CA THR A 890 6.25 11.41 -14.95
C THR A 890 6.39 11.37 -16.47
N GLN A 891 6.23 12.49 -17.14
CA GLN A 891 6.25 12.62 -18.62
C GLN A 891 7.53 12.07 -19.26
N THR A 892 8.54 11.75 -18.47
CA THR A 892 9.81 11.14 -18.87
C THR A 892 9.65 9.77 -19.54
N GLN A 893 8.74 8.92 -19.11
CA GLN A 893 8.55 7.61 -19.75
C GLN A 893 7.77 7.70 -21.06
N GLN A 894 6.80 8.59 -21.15
CA GLN A 894 6.00 8.74 -22.36
C GLN A 894 6.82 9.46 -23.47
N ARG A 895 7.67 10.41 -23.13
CA ARG A 895 8.60 11.03 -24.09
C ARG A 895 9.66 10.04 -24.58
N GLN A 896 10.23 9.19 -23.73
CA GLN A 896 11.20 8.19 -24.17
C GLN A 896 10.58 7.14 -25.11
N ILE A 897 9.33 6.71 -24.87
CA ILE A 897 8.65 5.78 -25.77
C ILE A 897 8.30 6.47 -27.10
N THR A 898 7.83 7.71 -27.05
CA THR A 898 7.45 8.47 -28.27
C THR A 898 8.70 8.87 -29.06
N GLU A 899 9.80 9.26 -28.41
CA GLU A 899 11.08 9.55 -29.05
C GLU A 899 11.76 8.28 -29.57
N ALA A 900 11.69 7.16 -28.84
CA ALA A 900 12.20 5.87 -29.35
C ALA A 900 11.41 5.41 -30.57
N VAL A 901 10.08 5.52 -30.56
CA VAL A 901 9.24 5.17 -31.72
C VAL A 901 9.45 6.14 -32.88
N SER A 902 9.57 7.44 -32.65
CA SER A 902 9.83 8.42 -33.69
C SER A 902 11.24 8.34 -34.26
N SER A 903 12.27 7.97 -33.45
CA SER A 903 13.63 7.73 -33.92
C SER A 903 13.75 6.46 -34.78
N VAL A 904 13.01 5.39 -34.43
CA VAL A 904 12.95 4.16 -35.24
C VAL A 904 12.23 4.40 -36.55
N VAL A 905 11.07 5.10 -36.53
CA VAL A 905 10.34 5.45 -37.74
C VAL A 905 11.13 6.46 -38.62
N GLY A 906 11.78 7.45 -38.00
CA GLY A 906 12.65 8.40 -38.70
C GLY A 906 13.89 7.75 -39.29
N GLY A 907 14.46 6.74 -38.63
CA GLY A 907 15.59 5.94 -39.12
C GLY A 907 15.22 5.04 -40.32
N PHE A 908 13.99 4.49 -40.31
CA PHE A 908 13.48 3.72 -41.44
C PHE A 908 13.19 4.60 -42.66
N LEU A 909 12.63 5.79 -42.48
CA LEU A 909 12.33 6.71 -43.58
C LEU A 909 13.60 7.31 -44.21
N ARG A 910 14.66 7.54 -43.43
CA ARG A 910 15.95 7.96 -43.98
C ARG A 910 16.65 6.85 -44.78
N ARG A 911 16.59 5.59 -44.35
CA ARG A 911 17.17 4.47 -45.10
C ARG A 911 16.44 4.22 -46.43
N THR A 912 15.14 4.46 -46.52
CA THR A 912 14.39 4.32 -47.79
C THR A 912 14.63 5.49 -48.73
N SER A 913 14.95 6.70 -48.24
CA SER A 913 15.27 7.86 -49.11
C SER A 913 16.70 7.82 -49.70
N ASP A 914 17.64 7.21 -48.97
CA ASP A 914 19.03 7.08 -49.46
C ASP A 914 19.17 5.93 -50.47
N SER A 915 18.36 4.86 -50.38
CA SER A 915 18.37 3.80 -51.39
C SER A 915 17.71 4.20 -52.74
N THR A 916 16.81 5.19 -52.71
CA THR A 916 16.21 5.75 -53.94
C THR A 916 17.10 6.76 -54.63
N ARG A 917 18.04 7.42 -53.85
CA ARG A 917 18.97 8.38 -54.44
C ARG A 917 20.22 7.73 -55.04
N ALA A 918 20.59 6.50 -54.58
CA ALA A 918 21.69 5.74 -55.13
C ALA A 918 21.36 5.03 -56.47
N GLN A 919 20.08 4.82 -56.79
CA GLN A 919 19.62 4.22 -58.08
C GLN A 919 19.36 5.22 -59.20
N ALA A 920 19.26 6.53 -58.87
CA ALA A 920 19.08 7.58 -59.88
C ALA A 920 20.38 8.15 -60.42
N GLY A 921 21.57 7.77 -59.88
CA GLY A 921 22.90 8.26 -60.29
C GLY A 921 23.63 7.30 -61.25
N GLN A 922 23.04 6.21 -61.72
CA GLN A 922 23.67 5.27 -62.67
C GLN A 922 23.01 5.15 -64.03
N ARG A 923 22.19 6.14 -64.39
CA ARG A 923 21.67 6.27 -65.76
C ARG A 923 21.74 7.73 -66.21
N SER A 924 22.93 8.17 -66.57
CA SER A 924 23.19 9.23 -67.56
C SER A 924 24.59 9.03 -68.12
#